data_035b02a431fbd266bee07e3424c19b0b
#
_entry.id   035b02a431fbd266bee07e3424c19b0b
#
_cell.length_a   1.000
_cell.length_b   1.000
_cell.length_c   1.000
_cell.angle_alpha   90.00
_cell.angle_beta   90.00
_cell.angle_gamma   90.00
#
_symmetry.space_group_name_H-M   'P 1'
#
loop_
_entity.id
_entity.type
_entity.pdbx_description
1 polymer ?
#
loop_
_entity_poly.entity_id
_entity_poly.type
_entity_poly.pdbx_seq_one_letter_code
_entity_poly.pdbx_strand_id
1 'polypeptide(L)'
;MTSDERRAAMNGVQTIQEAIRLHAKYTLAKRWNDMTRRDVFLATAVAVRDCLIDGILETEERYQQADAKSLYYLSMEFLVGRSLGNNLLNLGLLDVCRQALLDLGVDLEEVRETEPDAALGNGGLGRLAACFLDSLATLGMPGFGYGINYEYGLFKQEIENGYQKEKPDHWRAHGSPWLIERPDEACIIPVYGRIEHVPNDDEKYHPAWTDWKVMIGVPADMPIVGYGGRAINYLRLYSAISDEEFDVQIFNQGDYIKAVEANVAAERVSKVLYPSDSVEAGRELRLLQEYFLVACAMRDILRRYRRNHTTFDEFPQKVAIQMNDTHPALTVAELMRVLIDENALEWDEAWKITTATLGFTNHTLLPEALEKWPASLFERVLPRHLQIIYEINQRFSELVLAKWPGDWERLRRMSIIEEGERKQVRMGHLAIIGSHSVNGVAKLHSELVTTRLVPDFHQLWPERFNNKTNGVTQRRWLLKANPKLARLINRAVGDQWITDLNHLRGLESWADDGAFQDEFRRIKQVNKERLARVICDATGVEVDPASVFDVQVKRIHEYKRQLLNVLHIIHDYVTAVDEGRMPEVARTYVFAGKAAPGYWAAKQIIKLINSVGQVVNNDARVNEVMKVVFIPDYKVSLAERIIPAADLSEQISTAGKEASGTGNMKFAMNGALTIGTLDGANIEIKEEVGEENIYIFGLRAEEIETMREQRSYSPREYYEGNPAVRRVLDALQSNRFCADEPGLFTWIFDSLVGHDEYFHLADLPSYLATQELVSREFQQPTLWAHKAIINVARVGQFSSDRTVLEYAQDIWEIESV
;
A
#
# COMPACT_ATOMS: atom_id res chain seq x y z
N MET A 1 3.68 -36.49 11.41
CA MET A 1 4.75 -35.59 11.91
C MET A 1 4.09 -34.21 11.98
N THR A 2 4.05 -33.63 13.13
CA THR A 2 3.48 -32.27 13.31
C THR A 2 4.33 -31.20 12.59
N SER A 3 3.78 -30.00 12.36
CA SER A 3 4.54 -28.88 11.78
C SER A 3 5.78 -28.54 12.63
N ASP A 4 5.66 -28.62 13.94
CA ASP A 4 6.78 -28.41 14.87
C ASP A 4 7.84 -29.53 14.77
N GLU A 5 7.44 -30.78 14.65
CA GLU A 5 8.36 -31.90 14.41
C GLU A 5 9.09 -31.77 13.07
N ARG A 6 8.38 -31.38 12.01
CA ARG A 6 8.98 -31.15 10.69
C ARG A 6 9.89 -29.93 10.70
N ARG A 7 9.47 -28.84 11.33
CA ARG A 7 10.30 -27.64 11.50
C ARG A 7 11.55 -27.94 12.31
N ALA A 8 11.44 -28.71 13.41
CA ALA A 8 12.59 -29.16 14.17
C ALA A 8 13.52 -30.06 13.34
N ALA A 9 12.98 -30.94 12.51
CA ALA A 9 13.76 -31.76 11.56
C ALA A 9 14.44 -30.89 10.48
N MET A 10 13.75 -29.86 9.96
CA MET A 10 14.29 -28.90 8.97
C MET A 10 15.32 -27.92 9.58
N ASN A 11 15.48 -27.85 10.89
CA ASN A 11 16.55 -27.09 11.52
C ASN A 11 17.96 -27.71 11.31
N GLY A 12 18.04 -28.85 10.62
CA GLY A 12 19.30 -29.46 10.20
C GLY A 12 19.73 -29.01 8.80
N VAL A 13 20.96 -28.54 8.66
CA VAL A 13 21.54 -28.14 7.36
C VAL A 13 21.38 -29.25 6.31
N GLN A 14 21.65 -30.49 6.67
CA GLN A 14 21.53 -31.65 5.78
C GLN A 14 20.09 -31.88 5.30
N THR A 15 19.12 -31.75 6.19
CA THR A 15 17.70 -31.97 5.86
C THR A 15 17.22 -30.94 4.82
N ILE A 16 17.60 -29.65 4.98
CA ILE A 16 17.29 -28.62 3.98
C ILE A 16 17.98 -28.93 2.65
N GLN A 17 19.24 -29.35 2.67
CA GLN A 17 19.96 -29.73 1.44
C GLN A 17 19.27 -30.89 0.72
N GLU A 18 18.86 -31.92 1.47
CA GLU A 18 18.13 -33.07 0.91
C GLU A 18 16.80 -32.66 0.30
N ALA A 19 16.01 -31.79 0.98
CA ALA A 19 14.76 -31.27 0.47
C ALA A 19 14.96 -30.45 -0.81
N ILE A 20 15.95 -29.56 -0.84
CA ILE A 20 16.26 -28.77 -2.06
C ILE A 20 16.67 -29.72 -3.22
N ARG A 21 17.52 -30.73 -2.98
CA ARG A 21 17.93 -31.71 -3.99
C ARG A 21 16.77 -32.58 -4.45
N LEU A 22 15.85 -32.94 -3.55
CA LEU A 22 14.64 -33.69 -3.88
C LEU A 22 13.78 -32.90 -4.88
N HIS A 23 13.55 -31.61 -4.61
CA HIS A 23 12.77 -30.75 -5.51
C HIS A 23 13.50 -30.41 -6.81
N ALA A 24 14.82 -30.25 -6.79
CA ALA A 24 15.59 -30.16 -8.02
C ALA A 24 15.36 -31.34 -8.95
N LYS A 25 15.38 -32.57 -8.37
CA LYS A 25 15.25 -33.81 -9.12
C LYS A 25 13.80 -34.13 -9.52
N TYR A 26 12.86 -34.10 -8.57
CA TYR A 26 11.49 -34.63 -8.78
C TYR A 26 10.46 -33.60 -9.14
N THR A 27 10.67 -32.31 -8.74
CA THR A 27 9.77 -31.22 -9.13
C THR A 27 10.21 -30.52 -10.40
N LEU A 28 11.54 -30.26 -10.53
CA LEU A 28 12.08 -29.54 -11.69
C LEU A 28 12.68 -30.48 -12.77
N ALA A 29 12.79 -31.77 -12.49
CA ALA A 29 13.39 -32.80 -13.37
C ALA A 29 14.82 -32.44 -13.84
N LYS A 30 15.64 -31.82 -12.96
CA LYS A 30 17.00 -31.34 -13.27
C LYS A 30 18.06 -31.96 -12.36
N ARG A 31 19.28 -32.13 -12.90
CA ARG A 31 20.45 -32.44 -12.12
C ARG A 31 20.99 -31.16 -11.48
N TRP A 32 21.58 -31.25 -10.31
CA TRP A 32 22.11 -30.06 -9.59
C TRP A 32 23.05 -29.20 -10.43
N ASN A 33 23.96 -29.84 -11.17
CA ASN A 33 24.94 -29.13 -12.00
C ASN A 33 24.34 -28.41 -13.23
N ASP A 34 23.10 -28.75 -13.60
CA ASP A 34 22.38 -28.17 -14.75
C ASP A 34 21.41 -27.04 -14.31
N MET A 35 21.39 -26.72 -13.00
CA MET A 35 20.45 -25.74 -12.45
C MET A 35 20.94 -24.31 -12.66
N THR A 36 20.02 -23.47 -13.11
CA THR A 36 20.19 -22.01 -13.09
C THR A 36 19.94 -21.45 -11.69
N ARG A 37 20.31 -20.18 -11.41
CA ARG A 37 19.98 -19.50 -10.14
C ARG A 37 18.49 -19.52 -9.85
N ARG A 38 17.67 -19.37 -10.90
CA ARG A 38 16.22 -19.45 -10.79
C ARG A 38 15.74 -20.85 -10.39
N ASP A 39 16.32 -21.90 -10.95
CA ASP A 39 15.96 -23.27 -10.57
C ASP A 39 16.29 -23.55 -9.11
N VAL A 40 17.42 -23.03 -8.63
CA VAL A 40 17.81 -23.13 -7.20
C VAL A 40 16.81 -22.36 -6.34
N PHE A 41 16.37 -21.14 -6.74
CA PHE A 41 15.31 -20.41 -6.07
C PHE A 41 14.03 -21.24 -5.99
N LEU A 42 13.56 -21.80 -7.12
CA LEU A 42 12.35 -22.61 -7.15
C LEU A 42 12.43 -23.84 -6.25
N ALA A 43 13.53 -24.60 -6.33
CA ALA A 43 13.72 -25.78 -5.49
C ALA A 43 13.75 -25.42 -3.98
N THR A 44 14.44 -24.33 -3.64
CA THR A 44 14.50 -23.83 -2.26
C THR A 44 13.14 -23.35 -1.77
N ALA A 45 12.42 -22.58 -2.60
CA ALA A 45 11.10 -22.05 -2.25
C ALA A 45 10.07 -23.16 -2.04
N VAL A 46 10.09 -24.21 -2.89
CA VAL A 46 9.18 -25.37 -2.75
C VAL A 46 9.53 -26.17 -1.50
N ALA A 47 10.81 -26.37 -1.19
CA ALA A 47 11.25 -27.05 0.04
C ALA A 47 10.76 -26.30 1.30
N VAL A 48 10.84 -24.97 1.31
CA VAL A 48 10.29 -24.12 2.38
C VAL A 48 8.77 -24.19 2.41
N ARG A 49 8.10 -24.17 1.26
CA ARG A 49 6.64 -24.25 1.16
C ARG A 49 6.08 -25.53 1.77
N ASP A 50 6.76 -26.66 1.65
CA ASP A 50 6.30 -27.92 2.25
C ASP A 50 6.10 -27.77 3.77
N CYS A 51 7.02 -27.03 4.45
CA CYS A 51 6.85 -26.73 5.88
C CYS A 51 5.65 -25.82 6.14
N LEU A 52 5.35 -24.88 5.20
CA LEU A 52 4.23 -23.97 5.34
C LEU A 52 2.89 -24.66 5.20
N ILE A 53 2.78 -25.65 4.30
CA ILE A 53 1.52 -26.39 4.07
C ILE A 53 1.09 -27.12 5.34
N ASP A 54 2.00 -27.82 6.02
CA ASP A 54 1.67 -28.50 7.29
C ASP A 54 1.16 -27.48 8.33
N GLY A 55 1.84 -26.34 8.46
CA GLY A 55 1.44 -25.27 9.39
C GLY A 55 0.11 -24.58 9.04
N ILE A 56 -0.24 -24.45 7.75
CA ILE A 56 -1.57 -23.96 7.31
C ILE A 56 -2.65 -24.93 7.80
N LEU A 57 -2.49 -26.23 7.54
CA LEU A 57 -3.47 -27.24 7.88
C LEU A 57 -3.70 -27.29 9.41
N GLU A 58 -2.63 -27.29 10.21
CA GLU A 58 -2.72 -27.24 11.67
C GLU A 58 -3.35 -25.95 12.18
N THR A 59 -3.05 -24.81 11.57
CA THR A 59 -3.65 -23.50 11.91
C THR A 59 -5.14 -23.49 11.61
N GLU A 60 -5.55 -23.97 10.42
CA GLU A 60 -6.97 -24.05 10.03
C GLU A 60 -7.75 -25.00 10.94
N GLU A 61 -7.19 -26.17 11.25
CA GLU A 61 -7.81 -27.15 12.18
C GLU A 61 -8.03 -26.54 13.56
N ARG A 62 -7.02 -25.84 14.10
CA ARG A 62 -7.10 -25.16 15.40
C ARG A 62 -8.18 -24.08 15.39
N TYR A 63 -8.28 -23.23 14.34
CA TYR A 63 -9.31 -22.21 14.23
C TYR A 63 -10.71 -22.81 14.09
N GLN A 64 -10.85 -23.92 13.37
CA GLN A 64 -12.12 -24.62 13.20
C GLN A 64 -12.58 -25.30 14.49
N GLN A 65 -11.68 -25.95 15.22
CA GLN A 65 -12.00 -26.59 16.53
C GLN A 65 -12.41 -25.57 17.58
N ALA A 66 -11.79 -24.38 17.57
CA ALA A 66 -12.14 -23.28 18.47
C ALA A 66 -13.43 -22.54 18.03
N ASP A 67 -13.96 -22.83 16.86
CA ASP A 67 -15.04 -22.05 16.21
C ASP A 67 -14.79 -20.54 16.31
N ALA A 68 -13.56 -20.15 16.01
CA ALA A 68 -13.04 -18.81 16.25
C ALA A 68 -13.66 -17.77 15.30
N LYS A 69 -14.01 -16.59 15.85
CA LYS A 69 -14.38 -15.43 15.01
C LYS A 69 -13.20 -15.10 14.10
N SER A 70 -13.44 -14.99 12.80
CA SER A 70 -12.40 -14.76 11.80
C SER A 70 -12.56 -13.42 11.11
N LEU A 71 -11.42 -12.74 10.89
CA LEU A 71 -11.33 -11.53 10.09
C LEU A 71 -11.12 -11.86 8.61
N TYR A 72 -11.87 -11.20 7.75
CA TYR A 72 -11.72 -11.20 6.30
C TYR A 72 -11.41 -9.78 5.82
N TYR A 73 -10.14 -9.57 5.43
CA TYR A 73 -9.64 -8.26 5.03
C TYR A 73 -9.69 -8.12 3.51
N LEU A 74 -10.66 -7.36 3.00
CA LEU A 74 -10.91 -7.18 1.57
C LEU A 74 -10.13 -5.98 1.04
N SER A 75 -9.24 -6.21 0.10
CA SER A 75 -8.44 -5.15 -0.52
C SER A 75 -8.16 -5.41 -2.00
N MET A 76 -8.25 -4.35 -2.81
CA MET A 76 -7.83 -4.41 -4.21
C MET A 76 -6.30 -4.53 -4.37
N GLU A 77 -5.55 -4.24 -3.30
CA GLU A 77 -4.10 -4.21 -3.31
C GLU A 77 -3.50 -5.01 -2.15
N PHE A 78 -2.49 -5.84 -2.45
CA PHE A 78 -1.59 -6.45 -1.48
C PHE A 78 -0.16 -6.36 -1.99
N LEU A 79 0.59 -5.35 -1.55
CA LEU A 79 1.97 -5.15 -1.98
C LEU A 79 2.93 -6.00 -1.13
N VAL A 80 2.95 -7.30 -1.41
CA VAL A 80 3.66 -8.31 -0.61
C VAL A 80 5.17 -8.20 -0.78
N GLY A 81 5.67 -8.02 -2.00
CA GLY A 81 7.08 -8.08 -2.32
C GLY A 81 7.61 -9.52 -2.36
N ARG A 82 8.92 -9.72 -2.09
CA ARG A 82 9.57 -11.04 -2.07
C ARG A 82 9.23 -11.81 -0.78
N SER A 83 8.95 -13.10 -0.91
CA SER A 83 8.48 -13.96 0.19
C SER A 83 9.55 -14.88 0.77
N LEU A 84 10.50 -15.42 -0.03
CA LEU A 84 11.48 -16.40 0.44
C LEU A 84 12.22 -15.93 1.71
N GLY A 85 12.84 -14.76 1.64
CA GLY A 85 13.61 -14.25 2.78
C GLY A 85 12.74 -13.91 4.00
N ASN A 86 11.48 -13.52 3.80
CA ASN A 86 10.54 -13.25 4.88
C ASN A 86 10.08 -14.55 5.55
N ASN A 87 9.74 -15.56 4.75
CA ASN A 87 9.30 -16.86 5.25
C ASN A 87 10.41 -17.57 6.01
N LEU A 88 11.65 -17.57 5.47
CA LEU A 88 12.83 -18.13 6.17
C LEU A 88 13.08 -17.43 7.50
N LEU A 89 12.97 -16.10 7.56
CA LEU A 89 13.13 -15.33 8.78
C LEU A 89 12.08 -15.68 9.82
N ASN A 90 10.79 -15.66 9.42
CA ASN A 90 9.68 -15.90 10.35
C ASN A 90 9.62 -17.36 10.83
N LEU A 91 10.11 -18.32 10.03
CA LEU A 91 10.27 -19.72 10.45
C LEU A 91 11.52 -19.98 11.32
N GLY A 92 12.45 -19.02 11.43
CA GLY A 92 13.74 -19.23 12.09
C GLY A 92 14.74 -20.06 11.27
N LEU A 93 14.50 -20.25 9.96
CA LEU A 93 15.31 -21.10 9.06
C LEU A 93 16.35 -20.32 8.24
N LEU A 94 16.48 -19.01 8.43
CA LEU A 94 17.31 -18.17 7.54
C LEU A 94 18.78 -18.58 7.54
N ASP A 95 19.38 -18.78 8.73
CA ASP A 95 20.81 -19.08 8.84
C ASP A 95 21.11 -20.54 8.45
N VAL A 96 20.22 -21.46 8.78
CA VAL A 96 20.33 -22.88 8.41
C VAL A 96 20.24 -23.04 6.89
N CYS A 97 19.28 -22.35 6.25
CA CYS A 97 19.13 -22.36 4.79
C CYS A 97 20.34 -21.69 4.08
N ARG A 98 20.88 -20.60 4.67
CA ARG A 98 22.09 -19.97 4.15
C ARG A 98 23.27 -20.95 4.16
N GLN A 99 23.50 -21.66 5.27
CA GLN A 99 24.56 -22.66 5.36
C GLN A 99 24.33 -23.82 4.40
N ALA A 100 23.08 -24.31 4.29
CA ALA A 100 22.72 -25.40 3.38
C ALA A 100 23.04 -25.07 1.91
N LEU A 101 22.68 -23.86 1.47
CA LEU A 101 22.99 -23.41 0.11
C LEU A 101 24.49 -23.15 -0.11
N LEU A 102 25.17 -22.57 0.88
CA LEU A 102 26.62 -22.34 0.82
C LEU A 102 27.40 -23.64 0.64
N ASP A 103 27.03 -24.69 1.37
CA ASP A 103 27.61 -26.04 1.26
C ASP A 103 27.30 -26.68 -0.11
N LEU A 104 26.22 -26.23 -0.79
CA LEU A 104 25.88 -26.61 -2.16
C LEU A 104 26.55 -25.71 -3.22
N GLY A 105 27.41 -24.76 -2.79
CA GLY A 105 28.15 -23.85 -3.65
C GLY A 105 27.33 -22.64 -4.17
N VAL A 106 26.26 -22.25 -3.46
CA VAL A 106 25.35 -21.17 -3.87
C VAL A 106 25.15 -20.19 -2.73
N ASP A 107 25.21 -18.88 -3.00
CA ASP A 107 24.88 -17.83 -2.04
C ASP A 107 23.35 -17.63 -1.96
N LEU A 108 22.77 -17.67 -0.75
CA LEU A 108 21.35 -17.41 -0.52
C LEU A 108 20.94 -16.01 -1.00
N GLU A 109 21.80 -15.00 -0.86
CA GLU A 109 21.47 -13.64 -1.30
C GLU A 109 21.31 -13.57 -2.82
N GLU A 110 22.16 -14.27 -3.60
CA GLU A 110 22.00 -14.38 -5.05
C GLU A 110 20.70 -15.11 -5.44
N VAL A 111 20.32 -16.14 -4.67
CA VAL A 111 19.06 -16.88 -4.88
C VAL A 111 17.85 -15.98 -4.63
N ARG A 112 17.87 -15.20 -3.53
CA ARG A 112 16.80 -14.23 -3.19
C ARG A 112 16.65 -13.12 -4.23
N GLU A 113 17.72 -12.71 -4.89
CA GLU A 113 17.66 -11.69 -5.95
C GLU A 113 16.93 -12.17 -7.21
N THR A 114 16.81 -13.47 -7.44
CA THR A 114 16.07 -14.02 -8.57
C THR A 114 14.55 -14.06 -8.35
N GLU A 115 14.08 -13.87 -7.10
CA GLU A 115 12.65 -13.81 -6.78
C GLU A 115 12.05 -12.48 -7.27
N PRO A 116 11.02 -12.50 -8.13
CA PRO A 116 10.28 -11.27 -8.46
C PRO A 116 9.48 -10.78 -7.27
N ASP A 117 9.32 -9.46 -7.13
CA ASP A 117 8.36 -8.92 -6.17
C ASP A 117 6.93 -9.32 -6.60
N ALA A 118 6.12 -9.86 -5.69
CA ALA A 118 4.70 -10.06 -5.94
C ALA A 118 4.03 -8.68 -6.01
N ALA A 119 3.78 -8.23 -7.25
CA ALA A 119 3.39 -6.85 -7.56
C ALA A 119 1.85 -6.71 -7.62
N LEU A 120 1.17 -7.12 -6.54
CA LEU A 120 -0.29 -7.11 -6.38
C LEU A 120 -0.81 -5.80 -5.79
N GLY A 121 -0.04 -4.72 -5.86
CA GLY A 121 -0.40 -3.40 -5.30
C GLY A 121 0.46 -2.28 -5.86
N ASN A 122 0.09 -1.04 -5.55
CA ASN A 122 0.74 0.17 -6.06
C ASN A 122 1.55 0.92 -4.99
N GLY A 123 1.03 1.02 -3.76
CA GLY A 123 1.64 1.92 -2.78
C GLY A 123 1.32 1.61 -1.32
N GLY A 124 1.08 2.69 -0.54
CA GLY A 124 0.88 2.62 0.91
C GLY A 124 -0.26 1.72 1.35
N LEU A 125 -1.41 1.79 0.66
CA LEU A 125 -2.60 0.99 0.95
C LEU A 125 -2.31 -0.52 0.84
N GLY A 126 -1.74 -0.95 -0.29
CA GLY A 126 -1.41 -2.37 -0.50
C GLY A 126 -0.29 -2.86 0.41
N ARG A 127 0.68 -1.99 0.77
CA ARG A 127 1.73 -2.39 1.72
C ARG A 127 1.22 -2.45 3.16
N LEU A 128 0.27 -1.58 3.55
CA LEU A 128 -0.40 -1.66 4.84
C LEU A 128 -1.14 -3.00 4.99
N ALA A 129 -1.94 -3.37 3.98
CA ALA A 129 -2.64 -4.65 3.95
C ALA A 129 -1.68 -5.84 4.14
N ALA A 130 -0.52 -5.84 3.47
CA ALA A 130 0.50 -6.87 3.64
C ALA A 130 1.15 -6.86 5.04
N CYS A 131 1.31 -5.67 5.68
CA CYS A 131 1.78 -5.58 7.07
C CYS A 131 0.75 -6.14 8.06
N PHE A 132 -0.54 -5.86 7.84
CA PHE A 132 -1.61 -6.36 8.70
C PHE A 132 -1.69 -7.89 8.68
N LEU A 133 -1.55 -8.53 7.51
CA LEU A 133 -1.52 -9.98 7.42
C LEU A 133 -0.33 -10.59 8.19
N ASP A 134 0.86 -9.99 8.09
CA ASP A 134 2.04 -10.41 8.87
C ASP A 134 1.78 -10.30 10.38
N SER A 135 1.15 -9.20 10.82
CA SER A 135 0.81 -8.97 12.22
C SER A 135 -0.26 -9.93 12.74
N LEU A 136 -1.35 -10.15 11.98
CA LEU A 136 -2.40 -11.12 12.33
C LEU A 136 -1.82 -12.52 12.54
N ALA A 137 -0.99 -12.99 11.62
CA ALA A 137 -0.35 -14.29 11.73
C ALA A 137 0.65 -14.35 12.92
N THR A 138 1.41 -13.27 13.16
CA THR A 138 2.36 -13.19 14.30
C THR A 138 1.63 -13.20 15.65
N LEU A 139 0.50 -12.50 15.73
CA LEU A 139 -0.35 -12.45 16.92
C LEU A 139 -1.20 -13.73 17.13
N GLY A 140 -1.18 -14.66 16.16
CA GLY A 140 -1.96 -15.90 16.23
C GLY A 140 -3.46 -15.67 16.05
N MET A 141 -3.87 -14.60 15.37
CA MET A 141 -5.27 -14.23 15.14
C MET A 141 -5.81 -14.83 13.84
N PRO A 142 -7.05 -15.34 13.81
CA PRO A 142 -7.70 -15.82 12.59
C PRO A 142 -7.99 -14.66 11.63
N GLY A 143 -7.07 -14.41 10.68
CA GLY A 143 -7.18 -13.31 9.76
C GLY A 143 -6.71 -13.67 8.35
N PHE A 144 -7.57 -13.44 7.36
CA PHE A 144 -7.37 -13.82 5.96
C PHE A 144 -7.49 -12.59 5.05
N GLY A 145 -6.55 -12.46 4.10
CA GLY A 145 -6.65 -11.43 3.05
C GLY A 145 -7.41 -11.96 1.83
N TYR A 146 -8.19 -11.09 1.19
CA TYR A 146 -8.89 -11.40 -0.06
C TYR A 146 -8.56 -10.36 -1.10
N GLY A 147 -8.06 -10.80 -2.26
CA GLY A 147 -7.62 -9.94 -3.35
C GLY A 147 -7.78 -10.57 -4.73
N ILE A 148 -7.35 -9.85 -5.76
CA ILE A 148 -7.33 -10.33 -7.14
C ILE A 148 -5.90 -10.80 -7.48
N ASN A 149 -5.80 -11.96 -8.15
CA ASN A 149 -4.55 -12.54 -8.61
C ASN A 149 -4.12 -11.91 -9.95
N TYR A 150 -3.71 -10.64 -9.91
CA TYR A 150 -3.30 -9.94 -11.13
C TYR A 150 -2.16 -10.66 -11.85
N GLU A 151 -2.32 -10.86 -13.15
CA GLU A 151 -1.28 -11.47 -13.99
C GLU A 151 -0.06 -10.56 -14.14
N TYR A 152 -0.33 -9.26 -14.26
CA TYR A 152 0.67 -8.20 -14.33
C TYR A 152 0.56 -7.31 -13.10
N GLY A 153 1.71 -6.86 -12.58
CA GLY A 153 1.73 -5.75 -11.65
C GLY A 153 1.24 -4.44 -12.28
N LEU A 154 1.32 -3.34 -11.53
CA LEU A 154 0.91 -2.04 -12.06
C LEU A 154 1.62 -1.73 -13.38
N PHE A 155 2.94 -1.74 -13.40
CA PHE A 155 3.87 -1.75 -14.53
C PHE A 155 5.32 -1.75 -14.01
N LYS A 156 6.26 -2.18 -14.86
CA LYS A 156 7.69 -1.95 -14.67
C LYS A 156 8.03 -0.56 -15.22
N GLN A 157 8.71 0.27 -14.41
CA GLN A 157 9.11 1.61 -14.81
C GLN A 157 10.51 1.59 -15.41
N GLU A 158 10.65 2.18 -16.60
CA GLU A 158 11.92 2.52 -17.21
C GLU A 158 12.00 4.04 -17.40
N ILE A 159 13.20 4.58 -17.39
CA ILE A 159 13.44 6.00 -17.70
C ILE A 159 14.15 6.10 -19.03
N GLU A 160 13.51 6.78 -19.99
CA GLU A 160 14.04 7.00 -21.32
C GLU A 160 14.04 8.51 -21.62
N ASN A 161 15.21 9.08 -21.89
CA ASN A 161 15.40 10.53 -22.08
C ASN A 161 14.83 11.37 -20.92
N GLY A 162 14.89 10.85 -19.69
CA GLY A 162 14.34 11.47 -18.50
C GLY A 162 12.83 11.26 -18.28
N TYR A 163 12.12 10.66 -19.23
CA TYR A 163 10.68 10.37 -19.12
C TYR A 163 10.40 8.98 -18.60
N GLN A 164 9.32 8.85 -17.80
CA GLN A 164 8.79 7.54 -17.41
C GLN A 164 8.21 6.82 -18.64
N LYS A 165 8.63 5.56 -18.80
CA LYS A 165 8.05 4.58 -19.73
C LYS A 165 7.50 3.40 -18.94
N GLU A 166 6.29 2.98 -19.27
CA GLU A 166 5.64 1.84 -18.67
C GLU A 166 5.85 0.58 -19.51
N LYS A 167 6.32 -0.49 -18.86
CA LYS A 167 6.44 -1.83 -19.46
C LYS A 167 5.59 -2.83 -18.66
N PRO A 168 5.10 -3.90 -19.28
CA PRO A 168 4.41 -4.95 -18.55
C PRO A 168 5.29 -5.54 -17.43
N ASP A 169 4.74 -5.65 -16.22
CA ASP A 169 5.42 -6.29 -15.08
C ASP A 169 4.92 -7.74 -14.94
N HIS A 170 5.55 -8.65 -15.67
CA HIS A 170 5.24 -10.09 -15.67
C HIS A 170 5.77 -10.79 -14.41
N TRP A 171 5.37 -10.37 -13.22
CA TRP A 171 5.92 -10.89 -11.98
C TRP A 171 5.73 -12.41 -11.79
N ARG A 172 4.69 -12.99 -12.42
CA ARG A 172 4.42 -14.43 -12.38
C ARG A 172 4.56 -15.16 -13.72
N ALA A 173 5.26 -14.58 -14.70
CA ALA A 173 5.40 -15.15 -16.06
C ALA A 173 5.86 -16.64 -16.09
N HIS A 174 6.51 -17.08 -15.04
CA HIS A 174 7.02 -18.46 -14.91
C HIS A 174 6.40 -19.20 -13.72
N GLY A 175 5.18 -18.84 -13.30
CA GLY A 175 4.54 -19.31 -12.09
C GLY A 175 5.12 -18.71 -10.81
N SER A 176 4.43 -18.93 -9.70
CA SER A 176 4.92 -18.57 -8.37
C SER A 176 4.94 -19.81 -7.48
N PRO A 177 6.06 -20.14 -6.82
CA PRO A 177 6.12 -21.28 -5.91
C PRO A 177 5.24 -21.08 -4.66
N TRP A 178 4.78 -19.86 -4.41
CA TRP A 178 4.00 -19.50 -3.22
C TRP A 178 2.48 -19.63 -3.41
N LEU A 179 1.99 -19.69 -4.65
CA LEU A 179 0.56 -19.83 -4.92
C LEU A 179 0.15 -21.32 -4.92
N ILE A 180 -0.81 -21.64 -4.06
CA ILE A 180 -1.43 -22.96 -3.95
C ILE A 180 -2.82 -22.84 -4.58
N GLU A 181 -2.99 -23.33 -5.80
CA GLU A 181 -4.26 -23.29 -6.53
C GLU A 181 -5.32 -24.19 -5.88
N ARG A 182 -6.57 -23.69 -5.84
CA ARG A 182 -7.75 -24.36 -5.29
C ARG A 182 -8.89 -24.42 -6.33
N PRO A 183 -8.71 -25.13 -7.43
CA PRO A 183 -9.75 -25.18 -8.48
C PRO A 183 -11.06 -25.83 -8.03
N ASP A 184 -11.01 -26.70 -7.02
CA ASP A 184 -12.15 -27.32 -6.35
C ASP A 184 -13.00 -26.33 -5.52
N GLU A 185 -12.46 -25.17 -5.21
CA GLU A 185 -13.15 -24.07 -4.52
C GLU A 185 -13.53 -22.90 -5.46
N ALA A 186 -13.53 -23.15 -6.78
CA ALA A 186 -13.95 -22.15 -7.76
C ALA A 186 -15.40 -21.71 -7.54
N CYS A 187 -15.70 -20.45 -7.78
CA CYS A 187 -17.01 -19.86 -7.55
C CYS A 187 -17.59 -19.22 -8.80
N ILE A 188 -18.90 -19.31 -8.96
CA ILE A 188 -19.68 -18.73 -10.07
C ILE A 188 -20.12 -17.32 -9.67
N ILE A 189 -19.81 -16.33 -10.52
CA ILE A 189 -20.09 -14.92 -10.30
C ILE A 189 -20.99 -14.41 -11.43
N PRO A 190 -22.28 -14.08 -11.15
CA PRO A 190 -23.20 -13.52 -12.12
C PRO A 190 -22.88 -12.04 -12.39
N VAL A 191 -22.95 -11.62 -13.65
CA VAL A 191 -22.78 -10.21 -14.09
C VAL A 191 -23.74 -9.91 -15.23
N TYR A 192 -24.05 -8.63 -15.42
CA TYR A 192 -25.02 -8.17 -16.44
C TYR A 192 -26.45 -8.70 -16.21
N GLY A 193 -27.18 -8.98 -17.26
CA GLY A 193 -28.55 -9.47 -17.19
C GLY A 193 -29.58 -8.38 -16.91
N ARG A 194 -30.73 -8.79 -16.42
CA ARG A 194 -31.86 -7.89 -16.13
C ARG A 194 -32.62 -8.38 -14.89
N ILE A 195 -33.46 -7.50 -14.34
CA ILE A 195 -34.37 -7.85 -13.25
C ILE A 195 -35.76 -8.11 -13.81
N GLU A 196 -36.29 -9.27 -13.48
CA GLU A 196 -37.69 -9.62 -13.69
C GLU A 196 -38.42 -9.71 -12.38
N HIS A 197 -39.71 -9.36 -12.35
CA HIS A 197 -40.56 -9.53 -11.19
C HIS A 197 -41.33 -10.82 -11.37
N VAL A 198 -40.94 -11.84 -10.61
CA VAL A 198 -41.55 -13.18 -10.69
C VAL A 198 -42.51 -13.35 -9.51
N PRO A 199 -43.75 -13.85 -9.74
CA PRO A 199 -44.68 -14.15 -8.65
C PRO A 199 -44.11 -15.34 -7.83
N ASN A 200 -44.24 -15.20 -6.48
CA ASN A 200 -43.92 -16.31 -5.57
C ASN A 200 -45.21 -17.09 -5.22
N ASP A 201 -45.08 -18.12 -4.37
CA ASP A 201 -46.20 -18.94 -3.88
C ASP A 201 -47.30 -18.16 -3.16
N ASP A 202 -46.99 -16.97 -2.63
CA ASP A 202 -47.92 -16.03 -1.98
C ASP A 202 -48.54 -14.98 -2.93
N GLU A 203 -48.37 -15.11 -4.24
CA GLU A 203 -48.78 -14.15 -5.28
C GLU A 203 -48.09 -12.77 -5.16
N LYS A 204 -47.01 -12.66 -4.34
CA LYS A 204 -46.17 -11.45 -4.26
C LYS A 204 -45.08 -11.52 -5.32
N TYR A 205 -44.80 -10.37 -5.93
CA TYR A 205 -43.70 -10.27 -6.92
C TYR A 205 -42.38 -10.07 -6.19
N HIS A 206 -41.41 -10.96 -6.46
CA HIS A 206 -40.03 -10.82 -6.03
C HIS A 206 -39.11 -10.47 -7.21
N PRO A 207 -38.10 -9.60 -7.00
CA PRO A 207 -37.12 -9.34 -8.04
C PRO A 207 -36.22 -10.57 -8.22
N ALA A 208 -36.17 -11.05 -9.44
CA ALA A 208 -35.29 -12.14 -9.88
C ALA A 208 -34.25 -11.58 -10.87
N TRP A 209 -32.99 -11.84 -10.61
CA TRP A 209 -31.91 -11.49 -11.53
C TRP A 209 -31.76 -12.60 -12.57
N THR A 210 -32.05 -12.27 -13.82
CA THR A 210 -32.13 -13.23 -14.95
C THR A 210 -31.20 -12.80 -16.09
N ASP A 211 -30.96 -13.70 -17.04
CA ASP A 211 -30.14 -13.48 -18.24
C ASP A 211 -28.71 -12.98 -17.96
N TRP A 212 -28.19 -13.25 -16.79
CA TRP A 212 -26.85 -12.91 -16.41
C TRP A 212 -25.80 -13.75 -17.15
N LYS A 213 -24.61 -13.15 -17.34
CA LYS A 213 -23.41 -13.86 -17.80
C LYS A 213 -22.63 -14.39 -16.60
N VAL A 214 -21.84 -15.44 -16.82
CA VAL A 214 -21.01 -16.04 -15.78
C VAL A 214 -19.56 -15.61 -15.92
N MET A 215 -18.95 -15.25 -14.81
CA MET A 215 -17.50 -15.32 -14.60
C MET A 215 -17.20 -16.36 -13.53
N ILE A 216 -16.09 -17.08 -13.66
CA ILE A 216 -15.64 -18.03 -12.67
C ILE A 216 -14.44 -17.45 -11.94
N GLY A 217 -14.51 -17.39 -10.62
CA GLY A 217 -13.39 -17.02 -9.74
C GLY A 217 -12.64 -18.26 -9.29
N VAL A 218 -11.39 -18.43 -9.70
CA VAL A 218 -10.52 -19.54 -9.28
C VAL A 218 -9.56 -19.04 -8.22
N PRO A 219 -9.63 -19.52 -6.96
CA PRO A 219 -8.77 -19.08 -5.89
C PRO A 219 -7.40 -19.75 -5.91
N ALA A 220 -6.40 -18.99 -5.45
CA ALA A 220 -5.07 -19.48 -5.09
C ALA A 220 -4.66 -18.87 -3.75
N ASP A 221 -4.12 -19.69 -2.84
CA ASP A 221 -3.73 -19.29 -1.50
C ASP A 221 -2.22 -19.02 -1.43
N MET A 222 -1.85 -17.83 -0.95
CA MET A 222 -0.46 -17.46 -0.65
C MET A 222 -0.25 -17.51 0.87
N PRO A 223 0.65 -18.39 1.39
CA PRO A 223 0.93 -18.47 2.82
C PRO A 223 1.47 -17.17 3.42
N ILE A 224 0.96 -16.80 4.58
CA ILE A 224 1.41 -15.67 5.39
C ILE A 224 1.90 -16.21 6.74
N VAL A 225 3.20 -16.20 6.93
CA VAL A 225 3.86 -16.82 8.08
C VAL A 225 4.00 -15.81 9.22
N GLY A 226 3.45 -16.09 10.38
CA GLY A 226 3.70 -15.34 11.61
C GLY A 226 5.13 -15.59 12.14
N TYR A 227 5.69 -14.61 12.83
CA TYR A 227 7.02 -14.76 13.46
C TYR A 227 7.03 -15.91 14.48
N GLY A 228 8.05 -16.76 14.39
CA GLY A 228 8.12 -17.99 15.15
C GLY A 228 7.32 -19.16 14.55
N GLY A 229 6.57 -18.93 13.45
CA GLY A 229 5.82 -19.99 12.76
C GLY A 229 4.63 -20.56 13.54
N ARG A 230 4.12 -19.85 14.56
CA ARG A 230 3.03 -20.31 15.44
C ARG A 230 1.68 -20.36 14.72
N ALA A 231 1.43 -19.43 13.82
CA ALA A 231 0.27 -19.44 12.94
C ALA A 231 0.72 -19.13 11.51
N ILE A 232 0.09 -19.80 10.55
CA ILE A 232 0.28 -19.58 9.12
C ILE A 232 -1.10 -19.35 8.52
N ASN A 233 -1.43 -18.06 8.34
CA ASN A 233 -2.62 -17.62 7.65
C ASN A 233 -2.38 -17.61 6.13
N TYR A 234 -3.32 -17.12 5.33
CA TYR A 234 -3.08 -16.93 3.91
C TYR A 234 -3.78 -15.69 3.34
N LEU A 235 -3.27 -15.28 2.22
CA LEU A 235 -3.87 -14.33 1.29
C LEU A 235 -4.50 -15.13 0.15
N ARG A 236 -5.83 -15.10 0.04
CA ARG A 236 -6.59 -15.72 -1.03
C ARG A 236 -6.76 -14.77 -2.20
N LEU A 237 -6.27 -15.20 -3.35
CA LEU A 237 -6.23 -14.40 -4.58
C LEU A 237 -7.06 -15.09 -5.66
N TYR A 238 -7.97 -14.35 -6.30
CA TYR A 238 -8.84 -14.89 -7.33
C TYR A 238 -8.40 -14.51 -8.73
N SER A 239 -8.32 -15.50 -9.62
CA SER A 239 -8.20 -15.31 -11.07
C SER A 239 -9.56 -15.47 -11.73
N ALA A 240 -9.90 -14.59 -12.66
CA ALA A 240 -11.14 -14.68 -13.43
C ALA A 240 -10.92 -15.50 -14.69
N ILE A 241 -11.82 -16.46 -14.92
CA ILE A 241 -11.91 -17.23 -16.16
C ILE A 241 -13.36 -17.25 -16.68
N SER A 242 -13.57 -17.62 -17.95
CA SER A 242 -14.90 -17.81 -18.53
C SER A 242 -15.46 -19.17 -18.17
N ASP A 243 -16.79 -19.29 -18.11
CA ASP A 243 -17.51 -20.57 -18.12
C ASP A 243 -17.72 -21.12 -19.54
N GLU A 244 -17.61 -20.24 -20.55
CA GLU A 244 -17.69 -20.66 -21.95
C GLU A 244 -16.38 -21.36 -22.32
N GLU A 245 -16.50 -22.63 -22.71
CA GLU A 245 -15.39 -23.37 -23.30
C GLU A 245 -14.98 -22.70 -24.63
N PHE A 246 -13.75 -22.97 -25.06
CA PHE A 246 -13.25 -22.60 -26.37
C PHE A 246 -14.22 -23.06 -27.48
N ASP A 247 -14.77 -22.11 -28.25
CA ASP A 247 -15.75 -22.46 -29.28
C ASP A 247 -15.08 -23.11 -30.48
N VAL A 248 -15.03 -24.46 -30.42
CA VAL A 248 -14.43 -25.30 -31.47
C VAL A 248 -15.15 -25.15 -32.81
N GLN A 249 -16.46 -24.82 -32.82
CA GLN A 249 -17.23 -24.68 -34.07
C GLN A 249 -16.83 -23.38 -34.76
N ILE A 250 -16.78 -22.24 -34.03
CA ILE A 250 -16.32 -20.97 -34.58
C ILE A 250 -14.84 -21.05 -34.99
N PHE A 251 -14.00 -21.69 -34.18
CA PHE A 251 -12.59 -21.93 -34.54
C PHE A 251 -12.45 -22.69 -35.87
N ASN A 252 -13.22 -23.80 -36.07
CA ASN A 252 -13.19 -24.55 -37.30
C ASN A 252 -13.77 -23.83 -38.53
N GLN A 253 -14.55 -22.75 -38.30
CA GLN A 253 -15.04 -21.86 -39.37
C GLN A 253 -13.99 -20.81 -39.77
N GLY A 254 -12.83 -20.77 -39.06
CA GLY A 254 -11.71 -19.86 -39.35
C GLY A 254 -11.75 -18.52 -38.60
N ASP A 255 -12.72 -18.27 -37.72
CA ASP A 255 -12.76 -17.07 -36.89
C ASP A 255 -12.11 -17.35 -35.54
N TYR A 256 -10.76 -17.37 -35.54
CA TYR A 256 -9.93 -17.70 -34.38
C TYR A 256 -10.03 -16.67 -33.26
N ILE A 257 -10.33 -15.39 -33.56
CA ILE A 257 -10.46 -14.32 -32.57
C ILE A 257 -11.79 -14.48 -31.83
N LYS A 258 -12.88 -14.66 -32.56
CA LYS A 258 -14.21 -14.82 -31.98
C LYS A 258 -14.33 -16.09 -31.11
N ALA A 259 -13.59 -17.14 -31.47
CA ALA A 259 -13.57 -18.41 -30.72
C ALA A 259 -13.01 -18.28 -29.30
N VAL A 260 -12.24 -17.21 -28.99
CA VAL A 260 -11.64 -16.92 -27.68
C VAL A 260 -12.14 -15.64 -27.03
N GLU A 261 -13.11 -14.96 -27.66
CA GLU A 261 -13.57 -13.62 -27.23
C GLU A 261 -14.15 -13.62 -25.81
N ALA A 262 -14.96 -14.63 -25.48
CA ALA A 262 -15.55 -14.78 -24.15
C ALA A 262 -14.48 -15.01 -23.07
N ASN A 263 -13.47 -15.84 -23.36
CA ASN A 263 -12.35 -16.09 -22.45
C ASN A 263 -11.56 -14.81 -22.19
N VAL A 264 -11.22 -14.06 -23.23
CA VAL A 264 -10.50 -12.78 -23.11
C VAL A 264 -11.34 -11.76 -22.31
N ALA A 265 -12.65 -11.74 -22.52
CA ALA A 265 -13.56 -10.84 -21.80
C ALA A 265 -13.62 -11.11 -20.30
N ALA A 266 -13.59 -12.37 -19.86
CA ALA A 266 -13.53 -12.73 -18.45
C ALA A 266 -12.14 -12.51 -17.84
N GLU A 267 -11.10 -13.04 -18.50
CA GLU A 267 -9.72 -12.97 -17.99
C GLU A 267 -9.22 -11.53 -17.79
N ARG A 268 -9.70 -10.53 -18.57
CA ARG A 268 -9.27 -9.12 -18.42
C ARG A 268 -9.47 -8.58 -17.00
N VAL A 269 -10.42 -9.13 -16.22
CA VAL A 269 -10.73 -8.72 -14.85
C VAL A 269 -9.52 -8.92 -13.91
N SER A 270 -8.76 -10.00 -14.12
CA SER A 270 -7.55 -10.29 -13.34
C SER A 270 -6.23 -10.01 -14.07
N LYS A 271 -6.25 -9.22 -15.16
CA LYS A 271 -5.01 -8.91 -15.91
C LYS A 271 -4.15 -7.86 -15.22
N VAL A 272 -4.66 -6.66 -14.98
CA VAL A 272 -3.89 -5.51 -14.48
C VAL A 272 -4.69 -4.74 -13.44
N LEU A 273 -4.00 -4.33 -12.36
CA LEU A 273 -4.55 -3.44 -11.33
C LEU A 273 -4.83 -2.03 -11.91
N TYR A 274 -5.98 -1.45 -11.56
CA TYR A 274 -6.38 -0.09 -11.90
C TYR A 274 -6.34 0.23 -13.40
N PRO A 275 -7.24 -0.34 -14.21
CA PRO A 275 -7.41 0.12 -15.58
C PRO A 275 -7.77 1.61 -15.61
N SER A 276 -7.43 2.28 -16.70
CA SER A 276 -7.70 3.72 -16.87
C SER A 276 -9.20 4.02 -16.82
N ASP A 277 -9.62 4.89 -15.92
CA ASP A 277 -11.00 5.36 -15.74
C ASP A 277 -11.36 6.57 -16.63
N SER A 278 -10.44 7.03 -17.45
CA SER A 278 -10.66 8.10 -18.41
C SER A 278 -11.64 7.73 -19.53
N VAL A 279 -11.80 6.43 -19.80
CA VAL A 279 -12.69 5.87 -20.81
C VAL A 279 -13.77 4.99 -20.19
N GLU A 280 -14.96 4.91 -20.84
CA GLU A 280 -16.09 4.15 -20.31
C GLU A 280 -15.76 2.65 -20.10
N ALA A 281 -15.09 2.02 -21.05
CA ALA A 281 -14.67 0.62 -20.96
C ALA A 281 -13.73 0.36 -19.76
N GLY A 282 -12.88 1.31 -19.42
CA GLY A 282 -12.00 1.21 -18.25
C GLY A 282 -12.76 1.38 -16.94
N ARG A 283 -13.75 2.29 -16.87
CA ARG A 283 -14.65 2.42 -15.71
C ARG A 283 -15.48 1.14 -15.49
N GLU A 284 -16.01 0.55 -16.57
CA GLU A 284 -16.72 -0.73 -16.49
C GLU A 284 -15.82 -1.84 -15.96
N LEU A 285 -14.61 -1.96 -16.49
CA LEU A 285 -13.66 -2.98 -16.05
C LEU A 285 -13.28 -2.81 -14.58
N ARG A 286 -13.11 -1.57 -14.11
CA ARG A 286 -12.81 -1.29 -12.71
C ARG A 286 -13.97 -1.67 -11.78
N LEU A 287 -15.21 -1.33 -12.14
CA LEU A 287 -16.40 -1.78 -11.39
C LEU A 287 -16.52 -3.31 -11.36
N LEU A 288 -16.21 -3.97 -12.48
CA LEU A 288 -16.18 -5.44 -12.55
C LEU A 288 -15.10 -6.05 -11.65
N GLN A 289 -13.93 -5.44 -11.56
CA GLN A 289 -12.86 -5.88 -10.64
C GLN A 289 -13.30 -5.78 -9.17
N GLU A 290 -13.89 -4.65 -8.77
CA GLU A 290 -14.39 -4.43 -7.41
C GLU A 290 -15.48 -5.43 -7.05
N TYR A 291 -16.45 -5.64 -7.94
CA TYR A 291 -17.50 -6.64 -7.76
C TYR A 291 -16.96 -8.07 -7.72
N PHE A 292 -16.06 -8.41 -8.64
CA PHE A 292 -15.45 -9.75 -8.70
C PHE A 292 -14.75 -10.11 -7.39
N LEU A 293 -13.94 -9.20 -6.85
CA LEU A 293 -13.31 -9.38 -5.55
C LEU A 293 -14.34 -9.64 -4.45
N VAL A 294 -15.37 -8.79 -4.36
CA VAL A 294 -16.40 -8.87 -3.32
C VAL A 294 -17.22 -10.15 -3.43
N ALA A 295 -17.68 -10.49 -4.62
CA ALA A 295 -18.50 -11.66 -4.84
C ALA A 295 -17.74 -12.97 -4.57
N CYS A 296 -16.47 -13.07 -5.02
CA CYS A 296 -15.62 -14.22 -4.72
C CYS A 296 -15.36 -14.35 -3.21
N ALA A 297 -15.07 -13.24 -2.53
CA ALA A 297 -14.86 -13.23 -1.09
C ALA A 297 -16.12 -13.70 -0.34
N MET A 298 -17.31 -13.18 -0.70
CA MET A 298 -18.57 -13.59 -0.08
C MET A 298 -18.84 -15.07 -0.22
N ARG A 299 -18.60 -15.66 -1.39
CA ARG A 299 -18.77 -17.11 -1.62
C ARG A 299 -17.91 -17.95 -0.67
N ASP A 300 -16.66 -17.59 -0.49
CA ASP A 300 -15.76 -18.34 0.40
C ASP A 300 -16.07 -18.09 1.89
N ILE A 301 -16.35 -16.85 2.29
CA ILE A 301 -16.71 -16.51 3.67
C ILE A 301 -17.95 -17.30 4.10
N LEU A 302 -18.98 -17.34 3.26
CA LEU A 302 -20.19 -18.10 3.55
C LEU A 302 -19.95 -19.61 3.56
N ARG A 303 -19.15 -20.13 2.64
CA ARG A 303 -18.75 -21.55 2.60
C ARG A 303 -18.04 -21.95 3.90
N ARG A 304 -17.14 -21.11 4.40
CA ARG A 304 -16.42 -21.32 5.67
C ARG A 304 -17.36 -21.28 6.87
N TYR A 305 -18.19 -20.25 6.97
CA TYR A 305 -19.16 -20.09 8.04
C TYR A 305 -20.11 -21.31 8.14
N ARG A 306 -20.59 -21.80 6.98
CA ARG A 306 -21.51 -22.94 6.89
C ARG A 306 -20.89 -24.30 7.25
N ARG A 307 -19.58 -24.38 7.47
CA ARG A 307 -18.96 -25.62 7.99
C ARG A 307 -19.44 -25.94 9.41
N ASN A 308 -19.67 -24.93 10.22
CA ASN A 308 -20.05 -25.08 11.64
C ASN A 308 -21.48 -24.56 11.92
N HIS A 309 -22.06 -23.74 11.06
CA HIS A 309 -23.33 -23.02 11.30
C HIS A 309 -24.34 -23.25 10.20
N THR A 310 -25.62 -23.48 10.57
CA THR A 310 -26.74 -23.72 9.63
C THR A 310 -27.65 -22.49 9.47
N THR A 311 -27.66 -21.56 10.41
CA THR A 311 -28.41 -20.29 10.39
C THR A 311 -27.45 -19.11 10.34
N PHE A 312 -27.96 -17.88 10.20
CA PHE A 312 -27.15 -16.66 10.17
C PHE A 312 -27.20 -15.85 11.47
N ASP A 313 -27.85 -16.37 12.51
CA ASP A 313 -28.04 -15.66 13.80
C ASP A 313 -26.70 -15.28 14.46
N GLU A 314 -25.69 -16.14 14.34
CA GLU A 314 -24.35 -15.94 14.91
C GLU A 314 -23.34 -15.38 13.89
N PHE A 315 -23.79 -15.00 12.67
CA PHE A 315 -22.86 -14.57 11.63
C PHE A 315 -21.97 -13.38 12.07
N PRO A 316 -22.48 -12.30 12.69
CA PRO A 316 -21.63 -11.20 13.16
C PRO A 316 -20.67 -11.57 14.30
N GLN A 317 -21.02 -12.62 15.08
CA GLN A 317 -20.16 -13.12 16.17
C GLN A 317 -19.03 -14.02 15.67
N LYS A 318 -19.13 -14.53 14.44
CA LYS A 318 -18.14 -15.45 13.84
C LYS A 318 -17.40 -14.85 12.67
N VAL A 319 -17.91 -13.77 12.08
CA VAL A 319 -17.38 -13.13 10.87
C VAL A 319 -17.19 -11.64 11.10
N ALA A 320 -15.99 -11.16 10.86
CA ALA A 320 -15.68 -9.74 10.74
C ALA A 320 -15.13 -9.48 9.33
N ILE A 321 -15.67 -8.47 8.63
CA ILE A 321 -15.22 -8.09 7.28
C ILE A 321 -14.76 -6.65 7.32
N GLN A 322 -13.48 -6.42 6.98
CA GLN A 322 -12.93 -5.08 6.88
C GLN A 322 -12.80 -4.64 5.43
N MET A 323 -13.47 -3.56 5.09
CA MET A 323 -13.36 -2.90 3.79
C MET A 323 -12.18 -1.93 3.78
N ASN A 324 -11.17 -2.25 2.98
CA ASN A 324 -9.97 -1.42 2.83
C ASN A 324 -10.18 -0.38 1.74
N ASP A 325 -10.56 0.83 2.11
CA ASP A 325 -11.04 1.93 1.29
C ASP A 325 -12.43 1.65 0.66
N THR A 326 -12.86 2.47 -0.30
CA THR A 326 -14.16 2.36 -0.99
C THR A 326 -14.21 1.24 -2.02
N HIS A 327 -13.07 0.72 -2.44
CA HIS A 327 -12.98 -0.31 -3.49
C HIS A 327 -13.88 -1.54 -3.22
N PRO A 328 -13.93 -2.10 -2.00
CA PRO A 328 -14.83 -3.21 -1.69
C PRO A 328 -16.19 -2.77 -1.13
N ALA A 329 -16.63 -1.52 -1.29
CA ALA A 329 -17.90 -1.02 -0.74
C ALA A 329 -19.13 -1.78 -1.24
N LEU A 330 -19.05 -2.43 -2.41
CA LEU A 330 -20.07 -3.33 -2.92
C LEU A 330 -20.39 -4.50 -1.97
N THR A 331 -19.52 -4.78 -0.99
CA THR A 331 -19.74 -5.80 0.04
C THR A 331 -21.08 -5.57 0.77
N VAL A 332 -21.48 -4.30 0.97
CA VAL A 332 -22.76 -3.97 1.60
C VAL A 332 -23.93 -4.52 0.78
N ALA A 333 -23.97 -4.24 -0.52
CA ALA A 333 -25.04 -4.67 -1.39
C ALA A 333 -24.97 -6.18 -1.72
N GLU A 334 -23.77 -6.75 -1.84
CA GLU A 334 -23.60 -8.17 -2.14
C GLU A 334 -23.99 -9.05 -0.95
N LEU A 335 -23.59 -8.67 0.28
CA LEU A 335 -24.01 -9.43 1.47
C LEU A 335 -25.55 -9.38 1.64
N MET A 336 -26.18 -8.21 1.46
CA MET A 336 -27.64 -8.11 1.43
C MET A 336 -28.27 -9.01 0.36
N ARG A 337 -27.74 -8.98 -0.87
CA ARG A 337 -28.24 -9.82 -1.97
C ARG A 337 -28.16 -11.30 -1.61
N VAL A 338 -27.03 -11.75 -1.10
CA VAL A 338 -26.84 -13.17 -0.76
C VAL A 338 -27.77 -13.59 0.39
N LEU A 339 -27.93 -12.74 1.41
CA LEU A 339 -28.83 -13.06 2.54
C LEU A 339 -30.29 -13.10 2.11
N ILE A 340 -30.74 -12.16 1.28
CA ILE A 340 -32.14 -12.07 0.84
C ILE A 340 -32.44 -13.04 -0.30
N ASP A 341 -31.68 -12.98 -1.40
CA ASP A 341 -32.04 -13.68 -2.65
C ASP A 341 -31.65 -15.16 -2.61
N GLU A 342 -30.58 -15.54 -1.88
CA GLU A 342 -30.06 -16.90 -1.85
C GLU A 342 -30.41 -17.65 -0.56
N ASN A 343 -30.70 -16.89 0.53
CA ASN A 343 -30.94 -17.47 1.84
C ASN A 343 -32.31 -17.10 2.42
N ALA A 344 -33.14 -16.37 1.65
CA ALA A 344 -34.51 -16.03 1.97
C ALA A 344 -34.69 -15.31 3.34
N LEU A 345 -33.69 -14.54 3.79
CA LEU A 345 -33.86 -13.71 4.98
C LEU A 345 -34.73 -12.49 4.67
N GLU A 346 -35.50 -12.06 5.66
CA GLU A 346 -36.21 -10.79 5.57
C GLU A 346 -35.24 -9.61 5.57
N TRP A 347 -35.65 -8.49 4.95
CA TRP A 347 -34.76 -7.32 4.76
C TRP A 347 -34.15 -6.80 6.06
N ASP A 348 -34.96 -6.64 7.10
CA ASP A 348 -34.52 -6.03 8.35
C ASP A 348 -33.52 -6.93 9.11
N GLU A 349 -33.68 -8.25 9.02
CA GLU A 349 -32.73 -9.23 9.54
C GLU A 349 -31.41 -9.22 8.75
N ALA A 350 -31.49 -9.29 7.42
CA ALA A 350 -30.31 -9.20 6.55
C ALA A 350 -29.54 -7.88 6.76
N TRP A 351 -30.26 -6.75 6.94
CA TRP A 351 -29.63 -5.46 7.20
C TRP A 351 -28.92 -5.41 8.55
N LYS A 352 -29.55 -5.96 9.61
CA LYS A 352 -28.94 -6.05 10.94
C LYS A 352 -27.64 -6.88 10.90
N ILE A 353 -27.65 -8.03 10.23
CA ILE A 353 -26.47 -8.87 10.05
C ILE A 353 -25.37 -8.11 9.27
N THR A 354 -25.75 -7.52 8.14
CA THR A 354 -24.81 -6.78 7.27
C THR A 354 -24.11 -5.66 8.04
N THR A 355 -24.87 -4.79 8.69
CA THR A 355 -24.30 -3.65 9.42
C THR A 355 -23.50 -4.04 10.66
N ALA A 356 -23.78 -5.17 11.28
CA ALA A 356 -23.02 -5.67 12.43
C ALA A 356 -21.71 -6.39 12.04
N THR A 357 -21.55 -6.76 10.75
CA THR A 357 -20.40 -7.53 10.26
C THR A 357 -19.33 -6.66 9.63
N LEU A 358 -19.71 -5.51 9.06
CA LEU A 358 -18.84 -4.71 8.19
C LEU A 358 -18.17 -3.55 8.92
N GLY A 359 -16.86 -3.40 8.73
CA GLY A 359 -16.07 -2.22 9.07
C GLY A 359 -15.48 -1.55 7.83
N PHE A 360 -15.35 -0.22 7.87
CA PHE A 360 -14.82 0.59 6.77
C PHE A 360 -13.65 1.45 7.21
N THR A 361 -12.51 1.33 6.52
CA THR A 361 -11.36 2.21 6.69
C THR A 361 -11.27 3.19 5.53
N ASN A 362 -11.30 4.49 5.83
CA ASN A 362 -11.04 5.55 4.85
C ASN A 362 -9.54 5.86 4.80
N HIS A 363 -8.96 5.96 3.60
CA HIS A 363 -7.53 6.24 3.38
C HIS A 363 -7.26 7.57 2.67
N THR A 364 -8.28 8.39 2.41
CA THR A 364 -8.11 9.62 1.63
C THR A 364 -8.96 10.77 2.15
N LEU A 365 -8.42 11.99 1.99
CA LEU A 365 -9.16 13.25 2.18
C LEU A 365 -9.43 13.96 0.83
N LEU A 366 -8.97 13.39 -0.27
CA LEU A 366 -9.15 13.94 -1.60
C LEU A 366 -10.56 13.56 -2.09
N PRO A 367 -11.48 14.53 -2.30
CA PRO A 367 -12.85 14.23 -2.75
C PRO A 367 -12.90 13.46 -4.08
N GLU A 368 -11.94 13.71 -4.96
CA GLU A 368 -11.79 13.03 -6.24
C GLU A 368 -11.41 11.55 -6.11
N ALA A 369 -10.83 11.15 -4.99
CA ALA A 369 -10.47 9.77 -4.71
C ALA A 369 -11.60 8.98 -4.01
N LEU A 370 -12.70 9.66 -3.59
CA LEU A 370 -13.92 9.02 -3.16
C LEU A 370 -14.71 8.59 -4.39
N GLU A 371 -14.79 7.30 -4.62
CA GLU A 371 -15.36 6.73 -5.84
C GLU A 371 -16.84 7.05 -6.01
N LYS A 372 -17.18 7.43 -7.24
CA LYS A 372 -18.56 7.66 -7.69
C LYS A 372 -18.75 6.96 -9.03
N TRP A 373 -19.76 6.11 -9.11
CA TRP A 373 -20.08 5.38 -10.33
C TRP A 373 -21.39 5.83 -10.94
N PRO A 374 -21.49 6.03 -12.27
CA PRO A 374 -22.76 6.32 -12.93
C PRO A 374 -23.80 5.23 -12.61
N ALA A 375 -25.01 5.62 -12.21
CA ALA A 375 -26.10 4.68 -11.96
C ALA A 375 -26.44 3.84 -13.21
N SER A 376 -26.31 4.42 -14.41
CA SER A 376 -26.49 3.71 -15.69
C SER A 376 -25.44 2.60 -15.91
N LEU A 377 -24.23 2.74 -15.37
CA LEU A 377 -23.22 1.69 -15.39
C LEU A 377 -23.63 0.53 -14.48
N PHE A 378 -24.11 0.82 -13.27
CA PHE A 378 -24.65 -0.19 -12.36
C PHE A 378 -25.86 -0.92 -12.97
N GLU A 379 -26.79 -0.20 -13.58
CA GLU A 379 -27.98 -0.77 -14.21
C GLU A 379 -27.61 -1.79 -15.30
N ARG A 380 -26.55 -1.50 -16.07
CA ARG A 380 -26.05 -2.42 -17.10
C ARG A 380 -25.30 -3.62 -16.52
N VAL A 381 -24.43 -3.40 -15.54
CA VAL A 381 -23.46 -4.42 -15.06
C VAL A 381 -24.00 -5.19 -13.86
N LEU A 382 -24.67 -4.52 -12.92
CA LEU A 382 -25.09 -5.05 -11.61
C LEU A 382 -26.52 -4.56 -11.26
N PRO A 383 -27.54 -4.88 -12.08
CA PRO A 383 -28.88 -4.32 -11.91
C PRO A 383 -29.51 -4.66 -10.54
N ARG A 384 -29.24 -5.87 -10.01
CA ARG A 384 -29.77 -6.26 -8.69
C ARG A 384 -29.13 -5.48 -7.55
N HIS A 385 -27.84 -5.25 -7.60
CA HIS A 385 -27.13 -4.44 -6.61
C HIS A 385 -27.64 -2.99 -6.62
N LEU A 386 -27.91 -2.43 -7.80
CA LEU A 386 -28.47 -1.08 -7.89
C LEU A 386 -29.84 -0.98 -7.20
N GLN A 387 -30.73 -1.98 -7.37
CA GLN A 387 -32.02 -2.01 -6.65
C GLN A 387 -31.83 -2.05 -5.15
N ILE A 388 -30.92 -2.89 -4.66
CA ILE A 388 -30.62 -2.97 -3.22
C ILE A 388 -30.05 -1.63 -2.71
N ILE A 389 -29.16 -0.99 -3.46
CA ILE A 389 -28.60 0.32 -3.11
C ILE A 389 -29.71 1.40 -3.07
N TYR A 390 -30.65 1.39 -4.00
CA TYR A 390 -31.80 2.30 -3.96
C TYR A 390 -32.68 2.08 -2.73
N GLU A 391 -32.95 0.82 -2.35
CA GLU A 391 -33.73 0.52 -1.15
C GLU A 391 -32.99 0.93 0.13
N ILE A 392 -31.68 0.68 0.21
CA ILE A 392 -30.84 1.17 1.32
C ILE A 392 -30.92 2.71 1.39
N ASN A 393 -30.80 3.39 0.26
CA ASN A 393 -30.86 4.85 0.20
C ASN A 393 -32.23 5.40 0.60
N GLN A 394 -33.31 4.75 0.20
CA GLN A 394 -34.66 5.14 0.57
C GLN A 394 -34.84 5.08 2.11
N ARG A 395 -34.55 3.94 2.72
CA ARG A 395 -34.65 3.75 4.18
C ARG A 395 -33.72 4.69 4.96
N PHE A 396 -32.52 4.91 4.46
CA PHE A 396 -31.58 5.87 5.02
C PHE A 396 -32.13 7.31 4.93
N SER A 397 -32.74 7.68 3.81
CA SER A 397 -33.33 8.99 3.60
C SER A 397 -34.48 9.25 4.61
N GLU A 398 -35.28 8.25 4.86
CA GLU A 398 -36.37 8.32 5.88
C GLU A 398 -35.80 8.55 7.30
N LEU A 399 -34.69 7.86 7.63
CA LEU A 399 -34.01 8.04 8.91
C LEU A 399 -33.43 9.46 9.07
N VAL A 400 -32.81 10.01 8.01
CA VAL A 400 -32.25 11.37 8.01
C VAL A 400 -33.39 12.40 8.21
N LEU A 401 -34.49 12.28 7.46
CA LEU A 401 -35.62 13.19 7.56
C LEU A 401 -36.38 13.05 8.89
N ALA A 402 -36.39 11.85 9.49
CA ALA A 402 -36.94 11.65 10.83
C ALA A 402 -36.13 12.39 11.92
N LYS A 403 -34.81 12.42 11.78
CA LYS A 403 -33.90 13.14 12.71
C LYS A 403 -33.87 14.64 12.46
N TRP A 404 -33.93 15.07 11.20
CA TRP A 404 -33.89 16.48 10.79
C TRP A 404 -35.03 16.79 9.79
N PRO A 405 -36.29 16.99 10.30
CA PRO A 405 -37.43 17.22 9.42
C PRO A 405 -37.26 18.47 8.56
N GLY A 406 -37.41 18.29 7.25
CA GLY A 406 -37.36 19.39 6.28
C GLY A 406 -35.97 19.85 5.87
N ASP A 407 -34.89 19.24 6.37
CA ASP A 407 -33.50 19.56 5.96
C ASP A 407 -33.10 18.77 4.69
N TRP A 408 -33.67 19.18 3.56
CA TRP A 408 -33.46 18.57 2.25
C TRP A 408 -32.01 18.74 1.74
N GLU A 409 -31.32 19.82 2.13
CA GLU A 409 -29.94 20.04 1.75
C GLU A 409 -29.02 19.05 2.46
N ARG A 410 -29.25 18.76 3.73
CA ARG A 410 -28.54 17.71 4.47
C ARG A 410 -28.78 16.34 3.84
N LEU A 411 -30.05 16.01 3.54
CA LEU A 411 -30.37 14.77 2.84
C LEU A 411 -29.62 14.65 1.52
N ARG A 412 -29.58 15.71 0.72
CA ARG A 412 -28.86 15.72 -0.55
C ARG A 412 -27.36 15.46 -0.35
N ARG A 413 -26.73 16.01 0.68
CA ARG A 413 -25.32 15.76 1.00
C ARG A 413 -25.06 14.33 1.48
N MET A 414 -25.99 13.73 2.22
CA MET A 414 -25.84 12.40 2.82
C MET A 414 -26.30 11.24 1.92
N SER A 415 -27.19 11.50 0.96
CA SER A 415 -27.72 10.47 0.04
C SER A 415 -26.62 9.67 -0.64
N ILE A 416 -26.79 8.34 -0.75
CA ILE A 416 -25.91 7.47 -1.55
C ILE A 416 -26.02 7.85 -3.01
N ILE A 417 -27.23 8.22 -3.46
CA ILE A 417 -27.46 8.64 -4.85
C ILE A 417 -27.24 10.14 -4.96
N GLU A 418 -26.25 10.52 -5.77
CA GLU A 418 -26.05 11.91 -6.17
C GLU A 418 -26.92 12.21 -7.38
N GLU A 419 -27.88 13.11 -7.17
CA GLU A 419 -28.76 13.60 -8.24
C GLU A 419 -28.06 14.69 -9.06
N GLY A 420 -28.30 14.73 -10.37
CA GLY A 420 -27.71 15.70 -11.30
C GLY A 420 -28.08 15.34 -12.74
N GLU A 421 -27.37 15.91 -13.72
CA GLU A 421 -27.53 15.51 -15.13
C GLU A 421 -27.31 14.03 -15.36
N ARG A 422 -26.39 13.44 -14.57
CA ARG A 422 -26.13 11.99 -14.51
C ARG A 422 -26.12 11.57 -13.05
N LYS A 423 -27.04 10.68 -12.71
CA LYS A 423 -27.07 10.08 -11.36
C LYS A 423 -25.83 9.26 -11.12
N GLN A 424 -25.24 9.40 -9.91
CA GLN A 424 -24.07 8.64 -9.49
C GLN A 424 -24.30 7.97 -8.15
N VAL A 425 -23.70 6.81 -7.94
CA VAL A 425 -23.64 6.10 -6.67
C VAL A 425 -22.35 6.51 -5.96
N ARG A 426 -22.49 7.07 -4.73
CA ARG A 426 -21.37 7.46 -3.86
C ARG A 426 -20.93 6.28 -3.02
N MET A 427 -19.83 5.64 -3.38
CA MET A 427 -19.36 4.40 -2.76
C MET A 427 -18.95 4.61 -1.28
N GLY A 428 -18.33 5.73 -0.95
CA GLY A 428 -17.98 6.07 0.43
C GLY A 428 -19.21 6.19 1.34
N HIS A 429 -20.33 6.77 0.83
CA HIS A 429 -21.58 6.85 1.58
C HIS A 429 -22.19 5.46 1.80
N LEU A 430 -22.19 4.61 0.78
CA LEU A 430 -22.64 3.22 0.91
C LEU A 430 -21.84 2.47 1.98
N ALA A 431 -20.51 2.61 1.96
CA ALA A 431 -19.63 1.96 2.95
C ALA A 431 -19.89 2.45 4.38
N ILE A 432 -20.07 3.77 4.59
CA ILE A 432 -20.36 4.36 5.90
C ILE A 432 -21.73 3.87 6.42
N ILE A 433 -22.75 3.87 5.58
CA ILE A 433 -24.13 3.49 5.96
C ILE A 433 -24.18 2.00 6.35
N GLY A 434 -23.46 1.16 5.61
CA GLY A 434 -23.42 -0.30 5.80
C GLY A 434 -22.45 -0.80 6.87
N SER A 435 -21.71 0.09 7.57
CA SER A 435 -20.68 -0.33 8.53
C SER A 435 -21.00 0.09 9.96
N HIS A 436 -20.68 -0.78 10.95
CA HIS A 436 -20.77 -0.41 12.37
C HIS A 436 -19.60 0.47 12.82
N SER A 437 -18.48 0.43 12.11
CA SER A 437 -17.29 1.21 12.43
C SER A 437 -16.70 1.84 11.18
N VAL A 438 -16.32 3.11 11.30
CA VAL A 438 -15.64 3.91 10.26
C VAL A 438 -14.40 4.53 10.88
N ASN A 439 -13.22 4.20 10.38
CA ASN A 439 -12.00 4.76 10.93
C ASN A 439 -11.16 5.52 9.91
N GLY A 440 -10.48 6.56 10.40
CA GLY A 440 -9.33 7.15 9.75
C GLY A 440 -8.03 6.43 10.14
N VAL A 441 -6.90 6.87 9.58
CA VAL A 441 -5.61 6.16 9.66
C VAL A 441 -4.47 6.97 10.30
N ALA A 442 -4.78 8.14 10.86
CA ALA A 442 -3.95 8.98 11.74
C ALA A 442 -4.88 9.95 12.48
N LYS A 443 -4.43 10.54 13.61
CA LYS A 443 -5.24 11.44 14.44
C LYS A 443 -5.83 12.60 13.63
N LEU A 444 -4.98 13.38 12.95
CA LEU A 444 -5.42 14.49 12.10
C LEU A 444 -6.36 14.02 10.98
N HIS A 445 -6.05 12.90 10.33
CA HIS A 445 -6.91 12.35 9.28
C HIS A 445 -8.31 12.04 9.81
N SER A 446 -8.41 11.37 10.94
CA SER A 446 -9.71 11.00 11.56
C SER A 446 -10.51 12.25 11.97
N GLU A 447 -9.83 13.29 12.47
CA GLU A 447 -10.46 14.58 12.74
C GLU A 447 -11.00 15.24 11.45
N LEU A 448 -10.20 15.25 10.37
CA LEU A 448 -10.64 15.84 9.10
C LEU A 448 -11.75 15.02 8.43
N VAL A 449 -11.78 13.70 8.61
CA VAL A 449 -12.92 12.86 8.16
C VAL A 449 -14.21 13.30 8.85
N THR A 450 -14.19 13.50 10.15
CA THR A 450 -15.39 13.83 10.94
C THR A 450 -15.80 15.29 10.83
N THR A 451 -14.87 16.21 10.61
CA THR A 451 -15.13 17.66 10.57
C THR A 451 -15.35 18.21 9.17
N ARG A 452 -14.73 17.59 8.15
CA ARG A 452 -14.73 18.12 6.77
C ARG A 452 -15.28 17.17 5.72
N LEU A 453 -14.86 15.91 5.75
CA LEU A 453 -15.21 14.97 4.67
C LEU A 453 -16.66 14.53 4.78
N VAL A 454 -17.09 14.07 5.96
CA VAL A 454 -18.43 13.51 6.22
C VAL A 454 -19.03 13.99 7.56
N PRO A 455 -19.08 15.32 7.83
CA PRO A 455 -19.52 15.85 9.11
C PRO A 455 -20.98 15.52 9.43
N ASP A 456 -21.86 15.46 8.44
CA ASP A 456 -23.27 15.12 8.63
C ASP A 456 -23.44 13.66 9.10
N PHE A 457 -22.61 12.73 8.62
CA PHE A 457 -22.62 11.34 9.10
C PHE A 457 -22.09 11.22 10.53
N HIS A 458 -21.03 11.97 10.86
CA HIS A 458 -20.53 12.02 12.23
C HIS A 458 -21.57 12.60 13.20
N GLN A 459 -22.35 13.63 12.80
CA GLN A 459 -23.47 14.14 13.61
C GLN A 459 -24.62 13.12 13.75
N LEU A 460 -24.79 12.23 12.77
CA LEU A 460 -25.81 11.18 12.83
C LEU A 460 -25.41 10.03 13.75
N TRP A 461 -24.17 9.56 13.65
CA TRP A 461 -23.61 8.39 14.34
C TRP A 461 -22.19 8.65 14.86
N PRO A 462 -21.98 9.54 15.85
CA PRO A 462 -20.63 9.87 16.33
C PRO A 462 -19.88 8.64 16.87
N GLU A 463 -20.59 7.65 17.41
CA GLU A 463 -20.05 6.42 17.99
C GLU A 463 -19.41 5.48 16.95
N ARG A 464 -19.73 5.62 15.67
CA ARG A 464 -19.14 4.79 14.61
C ARG A 464 -17.75 5.24 14.20
N PHE A 465 -17.43 6.52 14.46
CA PHE A 465 -16.17 7.11 13.99
C PHE A 465 -15.06 6.98 15.01
N ASN A 466 -13.90 6.49 14.58
CA ASN A 466 -12.73 6.33 15.42
C ASN A 466 -11.42 6.48 14.64
N ASN A 467 -10.30 6.49 15.35
CA ASN A 467 -8.96 6.53 14.77
C ASN A 467 -8.23 5.22 15.01
N LYS A 468 -7.59 4.70 13.96
CA LYS A 468 -6.62 3.62 14.03
C LYS A 468 -5.36 4.05 13.28
N THR A 469 -4.42 4.66 14.01
CA THR A 469 -3.17 5.11 13.40
C THR A 469 -2.43 3.94 12.78
N ASN A 470 -2.02 4.08 11.52
CA ASN A 470 -1.29 3.08 10.78
C ASN A 470 0.00 2.63 11.50
N GLY A 471 0.47 1.48 11.14
CA GLY A 471 1.76 0.93 11.56
C GLY A 471 2.41 0.12 10.45
N VAL A 472 3.65 -0.29 10.68
CA VAL A 472 4.43 -1.13 9.77
C VAL A 472 5.03 -2.31 10.52
N THR A 473 5.21 -3.45 9.84
CA THR A 473 5.85 -4.62 10.48
C THR A 473 7.35 -4.40 10.63
N GLN A 474 7.84 -4.40 11.86
CA GLN A 474 9.26 -4.32 12.20
C GLN A 474 10.07 -5.51 11.70
N ARG A 475 9.44 -6.67 11.52
CA ARG A 475 10.08 -7.89 11.02
C ARG A 475 10.63 -7.69 9.61
N ARG A 476 9.83 -7.14 8.69
CA ARG A 476 10.32 -6.81 7.34
C ARG A 476 11.19 -5.56 7.32
N TRP A 477 10.75 -4.47 7.96
CA TRP A 477 11.33 -3.14 7.75
C TRP A 477 12.53 -2.80 8.62
N LEU A 478 12.77 -3.59 9.70
CA LEU A 478 13.97 -3.46 10.53
C LEU A 478 14.75 -4.79 10.57
N LEU A 479 14.16 -5.86 11.08
CA LEU A 479 14.87 -7.15 11.30
C LEU A 479 15.44 -7.71 9.99
N LYS A 480 14.63 -7.79 8.92
CA LYS A 480 15.04 -8.30 7.60
C LYS A 480 15.83 -7.28 6.79
N ALA A 481 15.36 -6.02 6.70
CA ALA A 481 15.95 -4.99 5.85
C ALA A 481 17.31 -4.47 6.38
N ASN A 482 17.47 -4.43 7.71
CA ASN A 482 18.67 -3.88 8.38
C ASN A 482 19.23 -4.84 9.44
N PRO A 483 19.68 -6.05 9.06
CA PRO A 483 20.08 -7.09 10.02
C PRO A 483 21.29 -6.70 10.88
N LYS A 484 22.14 -5.74 10.43
CA LYS A 484 23.26 -5.24 11.23
C LYS A 484 22.75 -4.34 12.37
N LEU A 485 21.79 -3.45 12.09
CA LEU A 485 21.15 -2.63 13.13
C LEU A 485 20.35 -3.51 14.10
N ALA A 486 19.60 -4.48 13.60
CA ALA A 486 18.87 -5.44 14.43
C ALA A 486 19.79 -6.17 15.42
N ARG A 487 20.98 -6.61 14.99
CA ARG A 487 21.97 -7.22 15.88
C ARG A 487 22.54 -6.24 16.92
N LEU A 488 22.76 -4.98 16.55
CA LEU A 488 23.19 -3.95 17.50
C LEU A 488 22.12 -3.73 18.58
N ILE A 489 20.85 -3.61 18.18
CA ILE A 489 19.69 -3.48 19.06
C ILE A 489 19.59 -4.69 20.00
N ASN A 490 19.68 -5.92 19.46
CA ASN A 490 19.60 -7.14 20.28
C ASN A 490 20.69 -7.20 21.37
N ARG A 491 21.89 -6.69 21.09
CA ARG A 491 22.95 -6.59 22.10
C ARG A 491 22.66 -5.58 23.21
N ALA A 492 21.92 -4.52 22.87
CA ALA A 492 21.62 -3.42 23.80
C ALA A 492 20.38 -3.69 24.66
N VAL A 493 19.30 -4.20 24.06
CA VAL A 493 17.97 -4.30 24.70
C VAL A 493 17.30 -5.68 24.58
N GLY A 494 17.99 -6.69 24.02
CA GLY A 494 17.41 -8.01 23.76
C GLY A 494 16.60 -8.03 22.45
N ASP A 495 15.89 -9.14 22.19
CA ASP A 495 15.17 -9.40 20.96
C ASP A 495 13.63 -9.28 21.07
N GLN A 496 13.12 -8.93 22.24
CA GLN A 496 11.68 -8.81 22.50
C GLN A 496 10.98 -7.77 21.61
N TRP A 497 11.72 -6.77 21.12
CA TRP A 497 11.19 -5.75 20.20
C TRP A 497 10.65 -6.33 18.88
N ILE A 498 11.05 -7.56 18.52
CA ILE A 498 10.58 -8.20 17.28
C ILE A 498 9.08 -8.50 17.34
N THR A 499 8.53 -8.74 18.53
CA THR A 499 7.11 -9.00 18.76
C THR A 499 6.40 -7.93 19.58
N ASP A 500 7.18 -7.03 20.26
CA ASP A 500 6.66 -5.84 20.91
C ASP A 500 7.64 -4.67 20.71
N LEU A 501 7.35 -3.84 19.72
CA LEU A 501 8.24 -2.77 19.28
C LEU A 501 8.53 -1.73 20.39
N ASN A 502 7.69 -1.65 21.45
CA ASN A 502 7.91 -0.74 22.58
C ASN A 502 9.21 -1.04 23.34
N HIS A 503 9.74 -2.26 23.28
CA HIS A 503 11.03 -2.60 23.88
C HIS A 503 12.21 -1.80 23.28
N LEU A 504 12.07 -1.21 22.09
CA LEU A 504 13.07 -0.30 21.52
C LEU A 504 13.31 0.94 22.40
N ARG A 505 12.35 1.35 23.24
CA ARG A 505 12.50 2.48 24.17
C ARG A 505 13.71 2.34 25.09
N GLY A 506 14.15 1.12 25.37
CA GLY A 506 15.39 0.85 26.10
C GLY A 506 16.65 1.44 25.45
N LEU A 507 16.62 1.74 24.15
CA LEU A 507 17.73 2.39 23.43
C LEU A 507 17.96 3.85 23.86
N GLU A 508 16.99 4.51 24.50
CA GLU A 508 17.16 5.88 25.00
C GLU A 508 18.39 6.00 25.92
N SER A 509 18.66 4.97 26.74
CA SER A 509 19.83 4.95 27.62
C SER A 509 21.17 4.79 26.89
N TRP A 510 21.16 4.42 25.62
CA TRP A 510 22.33 4.26 24.76
C TRP A 510 22.55 5.44 23.82
N ALA A 511 21.62 6.39 23.77
CA ALA A 511 21.66 7.49 22.80
C ALA A 511 22.90 8.38 22.96
N ASP A 512 23.42 8.51 24.19
CA ASP A 512 24.63 9.29 24.50
C ASP A 512 25.89 8.42 24.71
N ASP A 513 25.79 7.09 24.53
CA ASP A 513 26.96 6.21 24.59
C ASP A 513 27.77 6.32 23.29
N GLY A 514 29.02 6.83 23.42
CA GLY A 514 29.89 7.09 22.29
C GLY A 514 30.25 5.82 21.48
N ALA A 515 30.41 4.67 22.13
CA ALA A 515 30.74 3.42 21.44
C ALA A 515 29.52 2.89 20.65
N PHE A 516 28.32 3.03 21.23
CA PHE A 516 27.07 2.67 20.55
C PHE A 516 26.81 3.59 19.34
N GLN A 517 27.00 4.91 19.51
CA GLN A 517 26.89 5.88 18.41
C GLN A 517 27.86 5.58 17.26
N ASP A 518 29.12 5.22 17.57
CA ASP A 518 30.12 4.88 16.56
C ASP A 518 29.71 3.64 15.77
N GLU A 519 29.25 2.59 16.44
CA GLU A 519 28.79 1.37 15.77
C GLU A 519 27.51 1.63 14.96
N PHE A 520 26.58 2.45 15.47
CA PHE A 520 25.36 2.86 14.75
C PHE A 520 25.71 3.59 13.46
N ARG A 521 26.62 4.57 13.51
CA ARG A 521 27.11 5.33 12.33
C ARG A 521 27.83 4.40 11.33
N ARG A 522 28.66 3.47 11.85
CA ARG A 522 29.33 2.48 10.98
C ARG A 522 28.33 1.59 10.24
N ILE A 523 27.25 1.17 10.88
CA ILE A 523 26.19 0.39 10.24
C ILE A 523 25.49 1.22 9.17
N LYS A 524 25.16 2.48 9.45
CA LYS A 524 24.59 3.40 8.47
C LYS A 524 25.50 3.55 7.26
N GLN A 525 26.80 3.76 7.47
CA GLN A 525 27.77 3.88 6.40
C GLN A 525 27.78 2.65 5.48
N VAL A 526 27.78 1.44 6.03
CA VAL A 526 27.73 0.19 5.24
C VAL A 526 26.44 0.09 4.39
N ASN A 527 25.29 0.55 4.93
CA ASN A 527 24.04 0.57 4.17
C ASN A 527 24.11 1.61 3.03
N LYS A 528 24.73 2.77 3.26
CA LYS A 528 24.95 3.81 2.24
C LYS A 528 25.87 3.32 1.12
N GLU A 529 26.96 2.61 1.44
CA GLU A 529 27.85 1.99 0.45
C GLU A 529 27.13 0.93 -0.40
N ARG A 530 26.22 0.16 0.23
CA ARG A 530 25.37 -0.79 -0.50
C ARG A 530 24.41 -0.07 -1.44
N LEU A 531 23.76 1.01 -0.98
CA LEU A 531 22.84 1.78 -1.81
C LEU A 531 23.57 2.53 -2.93
N ALA A 532 24.77 3.06 -2.69
CA ALA A 532 25.59 3.72 -3.71
C ALA A 532 25.88 2.79 -4.91
N ARG A 533 26.14 1.51 -4.64
CA ARG A 533 26.30 0.50 -5.71
C ARG A 533 24.99 0.29 -6.48
N VAL A 534 23.86 0.18 -5.79
CA VAL A 534 22.53 0.06 -6.43
C VAL A 534 22.23 1.26 -7.31
N ILE A 535 22.57 2.47 -6.85
CA ILE A 535 22.40 3.71 -7.62
C ILE A 535 23.26 3.66 -8.87
N CYS A 536 24.56 3.33 -8.73
CA CYS A 536 25.49 3.24 -9.86
C CYS A 536 25.02 2.20 -10.90
N ASP A 537 24.61 1.01 -10.45
CA ASP A 537 24.12 -0.07 -11.33
C ASP A 537 22.84 0.32 -12.08
N ALA A 538 21.95 1.09 -11.43
CA ALA A 538 20.65 1.45 -11.98
C ALA A 538 20.67 2.72 -12.85
N THR A 539 21.58 3.67 -12.57
CA THR A 539 21.56 5.01 -13.16
C THR A 539 22.88 5.41 -13.85
N GLY A 540 23.96 4.68 -13.60
CA GLY A 540 25.31 5.03 -14.04
C GLY A 540 25.92 6.21 -13.26
N VAL A 541 25.28 6.72 -12.22
CA VAL A 541 25.77 7.85 -11.42
C VAL A 541 26.52 7.33 -10.19
N GLU A 542 27.77 7.70 -10.06
CA GLU A 542 28.55 7.47 -8.84
C GLU A 542 28.20 8.52 -7.78
N VAL A 543 27.95 8.07 -6.55
CA VAL A 543 27.61 8.91 -5.40
C VAL A 543 28.56 8.64 -4.24
N ASP A 544 28.88 9.68 -3.46
CA ASP A 544 29.71 9.54 -2.26
C ASP A 544 28.86 9.03 -1.07
N PRO A 545 29.16 7.85 -0.52
CA PRO A 545 28.46 7.36 0.67
C PRO A 545 28.65 8.20 1.94
N ALA A 546 29.63 9.13 1.97
CA ALA A 546 29.81 10.07 3.09
C ALA A 546 28.85 11.27 3.01
N SER A 547 28.30 11.59 1.83
CA SER A 547 27.33 12.69 1.65
C SER A 547 26.04 12.44 2.42
N VAL A 548 25.25 13.47 2.71
CA VAL A 548 23.87 13.28 3.22
C VAL A 548 23.05 12.54 2.19
N PHE A 549 22.47 11.39 2.53
CA PHE A 549 21.47 10.72 1.70
C PHE A 549 20.08 11.26 2.04
N ASP A 550 19.66 12.25 1.24
CA ASP A 550 18.36 12.92 1.31
C ASP A 550 17.36 12.19 0.40
N VAL A 551 16.33 11.57 1.00
CA VAL A 551 15.56 10.54 0.34
C VAL A 551 14.08 10.88 0.27
N GLN A 552 13.53 10.96 -0.95
CA GLN A 552 12.11 11.09 -1.22
C GLN A 552 11.63 9.95 -2.14
N VAL A 553 11.25 8.82 -1.55
CA VAL A 553 10.82 7.62 -2.30
C VAL A 553 9.38 7.25 -1.96
N LYS A 554 8.49 7.58 -2.87
CA LYS A 554 7.03 7.38 -2.79
C LYS A 554 6.40 7.60 -4.15
N ARG A 555 5.12 7.21 -4.33
CA ARG A 555 4.36 7.52 -5.54
C ARG A 555 4.51 8.99 -5.91
N ILE A 556 4.76 9.29 -7.20
CA ILE A 556 4.87 10.68 -7.66
C ILE A 556 3.45 11.26 -7.79
N HIS A 557 3.22 12.34 -7.06
CA HIS A 557 1.95 13.06 -7.04
C HIS A 557 2.16 14.51 -6.60
N GLU A 558 1.42 15.45 -7.16
CA GLU A 558 1.61 16.89 -6.88
C GLU A 558 1.47 17.21 -5.39
N TYR A 559 0.49 16.63 -4.66
CA TYR A 559 0.33 16.91 -3.22
C TYR A 559 1.48 16.39 -2.34
N LYS A 560 2.25 15.38 -2.81
CA LYS A 560 3.44 14.86 -2.11
C LYS A 560 4.66 15.76 -2.28
N ARG A 561 4.54 16.72 -3.17
CA ARG A 561 5.44 17.84 -3.42
C ARG A 561 6.90 17.47 -3.72
N GLN A 562 7.12 16.41 -4.53
CA GLN A 562 8.46 16.18 -5.10
C GLN A 562 8.96 17.45 -5.81
N LEU A 563 8.07 18.24 -6.39
CA LEU A 563 8.41 19.53 -6.99
C LEU A 563 9.03 20.50 -5.96
N LEU A 564 8.53 20.56 -4.72
CA LEU A 564 9.12 21.40 -3.67
C LEU A 564 10.58 21.05 -3.37
N ASN A 565 10.88 19.73 -3.31
CA ASN A 565 12.24 19.26 -3.14
C ASN A 565 13.12 19.62 -4.36
N VAL A 566 12.59 19.50 -5.58
CA VAL A 566 13.32 19.94 -6.79
C VAL A 566 13.59 21.44 -6.78
N LEU A 567 12.65 22.27 -6.30
CA LEU A 567 12.87 23.71 -6.16
C LEU A 567 13.99 24.04 -5.15
N HIS A 568 14.12 23.28 -4.06
CA HIS A 568 15.25 23.35 -3.15
C HIS A 568 16.58 22.99 -3.84
N ILE A 569 16.61 21.88 -4.59
CA ILE A 569 17.82 21.48 -5.33
C ILE A 569 18.23 22.56 -6.35
N ILE A 570 17.28 23.16 -7.05
CA ILE A 570 17.53 24.28 -7.96
C ILE A 570 18.07 25.50 -7.20
N HIS A 571 17.51 25.80 -6.00
CA HIS A 571 18.01 26.87 -5.14
C HIS A 571 19.49 26.67 -4.78
N ASP A 572 19.85 25.49 -4.30
CA ASP A 572 21.23 25.17 -3.91
C ASP A 572 22.18 25.27 -5.10
N TYR A 573 21.74 24.72 -6.26
CA TYR A 573 22.52 24.76 -7.48
C TYR A 573 22.76 26.18 -7.98
N VAL A 574 21.74 27.02 -8.10
CA VAL A 574 21.91 28.41 -8.59
C VAL A 574 22.69 29.25 -7.58
N THR A 575 22.52 29.02 -6.29
CA THR A 575 23.28 29.69 -5.23
C THR A 575 24.76 29.36 -5.31
N ALA A 576 25.10 28.08 -5.57
CA ALA A 576 26.47 27.65 -5.72
C ALA A 576 27.10 28.19 -7.02
N VAL A 577 26.39 28.10 -8.14
CA VAL A 577 26.94 28.38 -9.47
C VAL A 577 26.94 29.87 -9.82
N ASP A 578 25.87 30.58 -9.43
CA ASP A 578 25.67 32.00 -9.83
C ASP A 578 26.19 32.98 -8.73
N GLU A 579 26.19 32.57 -7.44
CA GLU A 579 26.65 33.42 -6.32
C GLU A 579 27.98 32.92 -5.71
N GLY A 580 28.48 31.75 -6.08
CA GLY A 580 29.69 31.15 -5.54
C GLY A 580 29.60 30.65 -4.10
N ARG A 581 28.38 30.48 -3.54
CA ARG A 581 28.14 29.95 -2.20
C ARG A 581 27.89 28.44 -2.26
N MET A 582 28.91 27.65 -2.03
CA MET A 582 28.82 26.19 -2.05
C MET A 582 28.00 25.66 -0.87
N PRO A 583 27.29 24.52 -1.03
CA PRO A 583 26.66 23.80 0.07
C PRO A 583 27.65 23.49 1.19
N GLU A 584 27.23 23.61 2.44
CA GLU A 584 28.08 23.35 3.64
C GLU A 584 28.44 21.86 3.77
N VAL A 585 27.60 20.96 3.25
CA VAL A 585 27.79 19.50 3.27
C VAL A 585 27.49 18.91 1.91
N ALA A 586 28.26 17.86 1.53
CA ALA A 586 27.92 17.10 0.35
C ALA A 586 26.60 16.38 0.51
N ARG A 587 25.74 16.40 -0.51
CA ARG A 587 24.38 15.83 -0.48
C ARG A 587 24.05 15.04 -1.75
N THR A 588 23.47 13.87 -1.54
CA THR A 588 22.90 13.04 -2.58
C THR A 588 21.38 13.01 -2.44
N TYR A 589 20.68 13.66 -3.35
CA TYR A 589 19.22 13.67 -3.43
C TYR A 589 18.74 12.43 -4.16
N VAL A 590 17.99 11.56 -3.45
CA VAL A 590 17.56 10.27 -3.96
C VAL A 590 16.05 10.26 -4.15
N PHE A 591 15.61 10.21 -5.39
CA PHE A 591 14.21 10.04 -5.76
C PHE A 591 13.95 8.64 -6.28
N ALA A 592 12.77 8.11 -5.99
CA ALA A 592 12.20 6.94 -6.65
C ALA A 592 10.67 6.93 -6.47
N GLY A 593 9.97 6.42 -7.45
CA GLY A 593 8.52 6.33 -7.40
C GLY A 593 7.90 6.29 -8.80
N LYS A 594 6.71 5.72 -8.88
CA LYS A 594 5.94 5.62 -10.13
C LYS A 594 4.88 6.71 -10.17
N ALA A 595 4.71 7.36 -11.33
CA ALA A 595 3.55 8.18 -11.63
C ALA A 595 2.46 7.31 -12.26
N ALA A 596 1.18 7.57 -11.96
CA ALA A 596 0.08 6.89 -12.66
C ALA A 596 0.20 7.15 -14.18
N PRO A 597 -0.06 6.16 -15.05
CA PRO A 597 0.20 6.28 -16.49
C PRO A 597 -0.50 7.46 -17.16
N GLY A 598 -1.72 7.78 -16.73
CA GLY A 598 -2.51 8.92 -17.22
C GLY A 598 -2.22 10.26 -16.55
N TYR A 599 -1.37 10.29 -15.49
CA TYR A 599 -1.11 11.52 -14.73
C TYR A 599 0.04 12.33 -15.34
N TRP A 600 -0.30 13.16 -16.32
CA TRP A 600 0.66 13.93 -17.11
C TRP A 600 1.58 14.80 -16.22
N ALA A 601 1.04 15.59 -15.29
CA ALA A 601 1.83 16.48 -14.44
C ALA A 601 2.87 15.72 -13.61
N ALA A 602 2.49 14.59 -13.00
CA ALA A 602 3.41 13.75 -12.25
C ALA A 602 4.53 13.17 -13.14
N LYS A 603 4.23 12.79 -14.38
CA LYS A 603 5.23 12.34 -15.35
C LYS A 603 6.19 13.47 -15.76
N GLN A 604 5.71 14.70 -15.88
CA GLN A 604 6.54 15.88 -16.12
C GLN A 604 7.45 16.21 -14.92
N ILE A 605 7.00 16.00 -13.70
CA ILE A 605 7.84 16.14 -12.50
C ILE A 605 9.00 15.10 -12.52
N ILE A 606 8.75 13.86 -12.94
CA ILE A 606 9.83 12.87 -13.15
C ILE A 606 10.84 13.38 -14.18
N LYS A 607 10.36 13.93 -15.30
CA LYS A 607 11.22 14.53 -16.34
C LYS A 607 12.04 15.68 -15.76
N LEU A 608 11.46 16.56 -14.95
CA LEU A 608 12.17 17.67 -14.31
C LEU A 608 13.27 17.17 -13.38
N ILE A 609 12.97 16.17 -12.50
CA ILE A 609 13.97 15.56 -11.59
C ILE A 609 15.17 15.06 -12.39
N ASN A 610 14.93 14.31 -13.46
CA ASN A 610 16.00 13.75 -14.30
C ASN A 610 16.76 14.86 -15.06
N SER A 611 16.07 15.89 -15.55
CA SER A 611 16.70 17.02 -16.24
C SER A 611 17.58 17.87 -15.31
N VAL A 612 17.12 18.15 -14.09
CA VAL A 612 17.93 18.81 -13.06
C VAL A 612 19.12 17.92 -12.69
N GLY A 613 18.91 16.63 -12.50
CA GLY A 613 19.98 15.67 -12.23
C GLY A 613 21.04 15.64 -13.35
N GLN A 614 20.62 15.67 -14.60
CA GLN A 614 21.56 15.72 -15.74
C GLN A 614 22.44 16.98 -15.69
N VAL A 615 21.87 18.13 -15.38
CA VAL A 615 22.64 19.38 -15.28
C VAL A 615 23.58 19.37 -14.07
N VAL A 616 23.05 19.10 -12.87
CA VAL A 616 23.82 19.14 -11.60
C VAL A 616 24.94 18.10 -11.61
N ASN A 617 24.68 16.87 -12.01
CA ASN A 617 25.66 15.76 -11.95
C ASN A 617 26.81 15.93 -12.93
N ASN A 618 26.63 16.72 -14.01
CA ASN A 618 27.65 16.98 -15.03
C ASN A 618 28.35 18.33 -14.90
N ASP A 619 27.90 19.22 -13.99
CA ASP A 619 28.55 20.50 -13.76
C ASP A 619 29.74 20.35 -12.82
N ALA A 620 30.96 20.47 -13.34
CA ALA A 620 32.21 20.30 -12.59
C ALA A 620 32.37 21.26 -11.40
N ARG A 621 31.57 22.32 -11.34
CA ARG A 621 31.60 23.29 -10.21
C ARG A 621 30.94 22.73 -8.95
N VAL A 622 29.99 21.80 -9.08
CA VAL A 622 29.16 21.31 -7.97
C VAL A 622 29.04 19.79 -7.87
N ASN A 623 29.43 19.05 -8.90
CA ASN A 623 29.18 17.61 -8.98
C ASN A 623 29.90 16.74 -7.93
N GLU A 624 30.88 17.30 -7.19
CA GLU A 624 31.51 16.62 -6.05
C GLU A 624 30.71 16.82 -4.75
N VAL A 625 29.87 17.86 -4.66
CA VAL A 625 29.09 18.19 -3.46
C VAL A 625 27.58 18.01 -3.62
N MET A 626 27.11 17.92 -4.84
CA MET A 626 25.68 17.71 -5.14
C MET A 626 25.52 16.57 -6.17
N LYS A 627 24.67 15.61 -5.84
CA LYS A 627 24.20 14.56 -6.77
C LYS A 627 22.69 14.43 -6.71
N VAL A 628 22.06 14.29 -7.85
CA VAL A 628 20.62 14.07 -7.97
C VAL A 628 20.37 12.81 -8.75
N VAL A 629 19.67 11.85 -8.15
CA VAL A 629 19.41 10.56 -8.77
C VAL A 629 17.94 10.19 -8.68
N PHE A 630 17.42 9.65 -9.78
CA PHE A 630 16.10 9.02 -9.82
C PHE A 630 16.29 7.52 -10.09
N ILE A 631 16.01 6.69 -9.06
CA ILE A 631 16.14 5.24 -9.18
C ILE A 631 14.84 4.69 -9.78
N PRO A 632 14.87 4.06 -10.97
CA PRO A 632 13.66 3.55 -11.61
C PRO A 632 13.10 2.32 -10.89
N ASP A 633 11.83 2.02 -11.19
CA ASP A 633 11.11 0.81 -10.78
C ASP A 633 11.05 0.59 -9.26
N TYR A 634 10.67 1.66 -8.52
CA TYR A 634 10.49 1.59 -7.08
C TYR A 634 9.49 0.49 -6.69
N LYS A 635 9.93 -0.42 -5.81
CA LYS A 635 9.18 -1.57 -5.31
C LYS A 635 9.68 -1.99 -3.94
N VAL A 636 9.04 -2.99 -3.30
CA VAL A 636 9.36 -3.39 -1.92
C VAL A 636 10.82 -3.81 -1.77
N SER A 637 11.35 -4.63 -2.67
CA SER A 637 12.74 -5.08 -2.62
C SER A 637 13.77 -3.95 -2.73
N LEU A 638 13.47 -2.90 -3.51
CA LEU A 638 14.30 -1.70 -3.59
C LEU A 638 14.16 -0.83 -2.34
N ALA A 639 12.95 -0.68 -1.79
CA ALA A 639 12.70 0.04 -0.55
C ALA A 639 13.48 -0.55 0.64
N GLU A 640 13.59 -1.88 0.72
CA GLU A 640 14.38 -2.59 1.75
C GLU A 640 15.89 -2.27 1.69
N ARG A 641 16.38 -1.70 0.57
CA ARG A 641 17.77 -1.24 0.40
C ARG A 641 17.93 0.25 0.63
N ILE A 642 16.95 1.05 0.21
CA ILE A 642 16.98 2.52 0.31
C ILE A 642 16.78 2.95 1.77
N ILE A 643 15.75 2.43 2.44
CA ILE A 643 15.33 2.90 3.76
C ILE A 643 16.44 2.79 4.82
N PRO A 644 17.19 1.67 4.95
CA PRO A 644 18.30 1.58 5.90
C PRO A 644 19.46 2.57 5.65
N ALA A 645 19.60 3.04 4.41
CA ALA A 645 20.70 3.91 3.99
C ALA A 645 20.38 5.40 4.10
N ALA A 646 19.12 5.79 4.29
CA ALA A 646 18.73 7.20 4.35
C ALA A 646 19.24 7.88 5.63
N ASP A 647 19.72 9.11 5.49
CA ASP A 647 20.00 10.01 6.60
C ASP A 647 18.83 10.94 6.87
N LEU A 648 18.22 11.48 5.80
CA LEU A 648 17.07 12.37 5.84
C LEU A 648 15.90 11.78 5.04
N SER A 649 14.71 11.90 5.58
CA SER A 649 13.44 11.38 5.02
C SER A 649 12.50 12.53 4.71
N GLU A 650 12.20 12.74 3.43
CA GLU A 650 11.34 13.82 2.91
C GLU A 650 9.86 13.45 3.03
N GLN A 651 9.16 14.07 3.99
CA GLN A 651 7.74 13.85 4.29
C GLN A 651 6.97 15.18 4.19
N ILE A 652 7.08 15.80 3.02
CA ILE A 652 6.80 17.22 2.74
C ILE A 652 5.48 17.47 2.00
N SER A 653 4.48 16.60 2.18
CA SER A 653 3.12 16.79 1.62
C SER A 653 2.52 18.14 2.02
N THR A 654 1.61 18.69 1.21
CA THR A 654 0.81 19.83 1.64
C THR A 654 -0.04 19.43 2.84
N ALA A 655 0.02 20.18 3.93
CA ALA A 655 -0.67 19.83 5.17
C ALA A 655 -2.18 19.64 4.96
N GLY A 656 -2.73 18.55 5.55
CA GLY A 656 -4.11 18.13 5.37
C GLY A 656 -4.38 17.29 4.11
N LYS A 657 -3.33 16.78 3.41
CA LYS A 657 -3.49 15.98 2.20
C LYS A 657 -3.01 14.53 2.33
N GLU A 658 -1.94 14.26 3.08
CA GLU A 658 -1.49 12.89 3.35
C GLU A 658 -2.26 12.33 4.55
N ALA A 659 -3.09 11.32 4.35
CA ALA A 659 -3.92 10.74 5.41
C ALA A 659 -3.07 10.20 6.58
N SER A 660 -1.99 9.51 6.30
CA SER A 660 -1.06 9.00 7.31
C SER A 660 0.39 9.02 6.81
N GLY A 661 0.64 8.39 5.68
CA GLY A 661 1.96 7.93 5.32
C GLY A 661 2.37 6.69 6.14
N THR A 662 3.23 5.84 5.56
CA THR A 662 3.90 4.74 6.27
C THR A 662 5.39 4.70 5.97
N GLY A 663 5.83 5.46 4.98
CA GLY A 663 7.26 5.68 4.68
C GLY A 663 7.99 6.35 5.85
N ASN A 664 7.39 7.41 6.40
CA ASN A 664 7.89 8.11 7.58
C ASN A 664 8.22 7.16 8.75
N MET A 665 7.32 6.22 9.07
CA MET A 665 7.52 5.23 10.13
C MET A 665 8.70 4.29 9.85
N LYS A 666 8.84 3.81 8.61
CA LYS A 666 9.92 2.92 8.17
C LYS A 666 11.28 3.60 8.25
N PHE A 667 11.35 4.86 7.81
CA PHE A 667 12.56 5.67 7.85
C PHE A 667 12.99 5.96 9.29
N ALA A 668 12.07 6.40 10.15
CA ALA A 668 12.34 6.64 11.58
C ALA A 668 12.84 5.36 12.28
N MET A 669 12.21 4.21 12.01
CA MET A 669 12.61 2.89 12.52
C MET A 669 14.05 2.48 12.10
N ASN A 670 14.58 3.05 11.03
CA ASN A 670 15.93 2.83 10.54
C ASN A 670 16.89 4.01 10.84
N GLY A 671 16.49 4.95 11.68
CA GLY A 671 17.29 6.06 12.12
C GLY A 671 17.56 7.12 11.04
N ALA A 672 16.65 7.29 10.10
CA ALA A 672 16.62 8.48 9.26
C ALA A 672 15.78 9.58 9.94
N LEU A 673 16.29 10.81 9.98
CA LEU A 673 15.55 11.93 10.53
C LEU A 673 14.51 12.42 9.52
N THR A 674 13.33 12.76 10.01
CA THR A 674 12.26 13.28 9.15
C THR A 674 12.36 14.79 9.01
N ILE A 675 12.35 15.28 7.76
CA ILE A 675 11.96 16.65 7.44
C ILE A 675 10.55 16.60 6.84
N GLY A 676 9.62 17.38 7.38
CA GLY A 676 8.23 17.27 6.97
C GLY A 676 7.34 18.42 7.44
N THR A 677 6.10 18.35 6.96
CA THR A 677 5.01 19.24 7.41
C THR A 677 4.22 18.57 8.53
N LEU A 678 3.42 19.36 9.25
CA LEU A 678 2.44 18.85 10.22
C LEU A 678 1.23 18.23 9.47
N ASP A 679 1.45 17.03 8.91
CA ASP A 679 0.49 16.28 8.11
C ASP A 679 0.57 14.77 8.41
N GLY A 680 -0.57 14.08 8.32
CA GLY A 680 -0.65 12.65 8.55
C GLY A 680 0.02 12.22 9.86
N ALA A 681 0.73 11.10 9.83
CA ALA A 681 1.43 10.55 10.99
C ALA A 681 2.72 11.30 11.38
N ASN A 682 3.18 12.32 10.63
CA ASN A 682 4.31 13.15 11.05
C ASN A 682 4.03 13.85 12.38
N ILE A 683 2.78 14.22 12.67
CA ILE A 683 2.35 14.83 13.93
C ILE A 683 2.62 13.87 15.08
N GLU A 684 2.16 12.64 14.95
CA GLU A 684 2.31 11.61 15.98
C GLU A 684 3.77 11.16 16.13
N ILE A 685 4.54 11.13 15.03
CA ILE A 685 5.99 10.90 15.09
C ILE A 685 6.66 12.02 15.89
N LYS A 686 6.31 13.29 15.64
CA LYS A 686 6.82 14.44 16.41
C LYS A 686 6.49 14.31 17.90
N GLU A 687 5.25 13.92 18.23
CA GLU A 687 4.82 13.69 19.62
C GLU A 687 5.67 12.62 20.32
N GLU A 688 6.00 11.53 19.63
CA GLU A 688 6.78 10.43 20.20
C GLU A 688 8.28 10.73 20.28
N VAL A 689 8.89 11.27 19.22
CA VAL A 689 10.35 11.46 19.19
C VAL A 689 10.79 12.74 19.90
N GLY A 690 9.92 13.73 20.08
CA GLY A 690 10.22 15.08 20.60
C GLY A 690 10.58 16.05 19.47
N GLU A 691 10.27 17.33 19.71
CA GLU A 691 10.41 18.41 18.73
C GLU A 691 11.86 18.62 18.25
N GLU A 692 12.82 18.36 19.14
CA GLU A 692 14.25 18.46 18.86
C GLU A 692 14.79 17.35 17.94
N ASN A 693 14.05 16.26 17.74
CA ASN A 693 14.51 15.07 16.99
C ASN A 693 13.83 14.91 15.62
N ILE A 694 13.14 15.95 15.15
CA ILE A 694 12.44 16.02 13.86
C ILE A 694 12.52 17.45 13.30
N TYR A 695 12.48 17.62 12.00
CA TYR A 695 12.52 18.92 11.34
C TYR A 695 11.15 19.25 10.74
N ILE A 696 10.45 20.23 11.32
CA ILE A 696 9.10 20.63 10.89
C ILE A 696 9.15 22.02 10.25
N PHE A 697 8.44 22.17 9.14
CA PHE A 697 8.28 23.43 8.41
C PHE A 697 6.88 23.59 7.83
N GLY A 698 6.60 24.76 7.27
CA GLY A 698 5.43 25.02 6.43
C GLY A 698 4.15 25.32 7.21
N LEU A 699 3.11 25.61 6.44
CA LEU A 699 1.77 25.93 6.92
C LEU A 699 1.08 24.71 7.51
N ARG A 700 0.17 24.97 8.46
CA ARG A 700 -0.73 23.95 9.04
C ARG A 700 -1.98 23.77 8.15
N ALA A 701 -2.68 22.66 8.33
CA ALA A 701 -3.90 22.37 7.57
C ALA A 701 -4.98 23.45 7.75
N GLU A 702 -5.14 23.99 8.98
CA GLU A 702 -6.11 25.06 9.28
C GLU A 702 -5.74 26.40 8.62
N GLU A 703 -4.44 26.71 8.53
CA GLU A 703 -3.95 27.94 7.89
C GLU A 703 -4.20 27.88 6.38
N ILE A 704 -3.89 26.74 5.75
CA ILE A 704 -4.15 26.50 4.33
C ILE A 704 -5.65 26.67 4.02
N GLU A 705 -6.50 26.06 4.84
CA GLU A 705 -7.95 26.14 4.66
C GLU A 705 -8.47 27.57 4.80
N THR A 706 -8.01 28.27 5.85
CA THR A 706 -8.36 29.68 6.07
C THR A 706 -7.97 30.53 4.87
N MET A 707 -6.76 30.32 4.33
CA MET A 707 -6.31 31.02 3.12
C MET A 707 -7.17 30.72 1.88
N ARG A 708 -7.63 29.46 1.73
CA ARG A 708 -8.52 29.06 0.65
C ARG A 708 -9.91 29.69 0.77
N GLU A 709 -10.52 29.59 1.94
CA GLU A 709 -11.85 30.17 2.23
C GLU A 709 -11.87 31.69 2.04
N GLN A 710 -10.86 32.36 2.56
CA GLN A 710 -10.71 33.81 2.46
C GLN A 710 -10.18 34.27 1.09
N ARG A 711 -9.71 33.36 0.24
CA ARG A 711 -9.04 33.64 -1.03
C ARG A 711 -7.87 34.64 -0.85
N SER A 712 -7.14 34.51 0.27
CA SER A 712 -6.07 35.41 0.64
C SER A 712 -4.69 34.98 0.16
N TYR A 713 -4.55 33.78 -0.42
CA TYR A 713 -3.29 33.30 -0.98
C TYR A 713 -3.04 33.86 -2.37
N SER A 714 -1.92 34.59 -2.54
CA SER A 714 -1.44 35.12 -3.80
C SER A 714 -0.03 34.61 -4.11
N PRO A 715 0.12 33.53 -4.91
CA PRO A 715 1.45 32.99 -5.26
C PRO A 715 2.37 34.00 -5.92
N ARG A 716 1.80 34.94 -6.71
CA ARG A 716 2.52 36.01 -7.39
C ARG A 716 3.24 36.94 -6.40
N GLU A 717 2.65 37.22 -5.23
CA GLU A 717 3.28 38.04 -4.18
C GLU A 717 4.52 37.36 -3.60
N TYR A 718 4.52 36.05 -3.45
CA TYR A 718 5.70 35.28 -3.04
C TYR A 718 6.80 35.34 -4.11
N TYR A 719 6.43 35.20 -5.38
CA TYR A 719 7.38 35.33 -6.48
C TYR A 719 8.00 36.72 -6.56
N GLU A 720 7.19 37.80 -6.47
CA GLU A 720 7.65 39.16 -6.56
C GLU A 720 8.37 39.64 -5.31
N GLY A 721 7.94 39.19 -4.12
CA GLY A 721 8.42 39.66 -2.82
C GLY A 721 9.63 38.90 -2.25
N ASN A 722 9.87 37.66 -2.67
CA ASN A 722 10.94 36.82 -2.14
C ASN A 722 12.06 36.59 -3.18
N PRO A 723 13.28 37.10 -2.97
CA PRO A 723 14.39 36.94 -3.92
C PRO A 723 14.80 35.50 -4.16
N ALA A 724 14.73 34.61 -3.16
CA ALA A 724 15.08 33.20 -3.32
C ALA A 724 14.03 32.46 -4.18
N VAL A 725 12.74 32.69 -3.93
CA VAL A 725 11.64 32.15 -4.75
C VAL A 725 11.78 32.62 -6.20
N ARG A 726 11.99 33.92 -6.42
CA ARG A 726 12.16 34.48 -7.77
C ARG A 726 13.32 33.82 -8.51
N ARG A 727 14.51 33.71 -7.90
CA ARG A 727 15.68 33.09 -8.55
C ARG A 727 15.43 31.65 -9.00
N VAL A 728 14.79 30.87 -8.15
CA VAL A 728 14.48 29.48 -8.44
C VAL A 728 13.54 29.37 -9.64
N LEU A 729 12.48 30.18 -9.65
CA LEU A 729 11.49 30.18 -10.73
C LEU A 729 12.03 30.77 -12.04
N ASP A 730 12.86 31.80 -11.96
CA ASP A 730 13.54 32.37 -13.14
C ASP A 730 14.53 31.36 -13.74
N ALA A 731 15.26 30.62 -12.91
CA ALA A 731 16.15 29.56 -13.36
C ALA A 731 15.38 28.42 -14.03
N LEU A 732 14.22 28.04 -13.50
CA LEU A 732 13.33 27.06 -14.11
C LEU A 732 12.83 27.52 -15.50
N GLN A 733 12.43 28.80 -15.62
CA GLN A 733 11.92 29.38 -16.86
C GLN A 733 13.02 29.61 -17.90
N SER A 734 14.28 29.77 -17.48
CA SER A 734 15.43 30.10 -18.35
C SER A 734 15.87 28.99 -19.30
N ASN A 735 15.21 27.86 -19.36
CA ASN A 735 15.59 26.64 -20.09
C ASN A 735 16.94 26.02 -19.66
N ARG A 736 17.52 26.44 -18.54
CA ARG A 736 18.80 25.89 -18.00
C ARG A 736 18.74 24.37 -17.84
N PHE A 737 17.56 23.85 -17.47
CA PHE A 737 17.34 22.40 -17.22
C PHE A 737 16.67 21.67 -18.40
N CYS A 738 16.42 22.35 -19.52
CA CYS A 738 15.79 21.77 -20.71
C CYS A 738 16.32 22.42 -22.01
N ALA A 739 17.63 22.55 -22.12
CA ALA A 739 18.25 23.21 -23.27
C ALA A 739 17.88 22.54 -24.60
N ASP A 740 17.75 21.22 -24.63
CA ASP A 740 17.35 20.45 -25.82
C ASP A 740 15.84 20.47 -26.09
N GLU A 741 15.03 20.87 -25.12
CA GLU A 741 13.56 20.96 -25.18
C GLU A 741 13.08 22.33 -24.63
N PRO A 742 13.39 23.47 -25.28
CA PRO A 742 13.09 24.79 -24.75
C PRO A 742 11.60 24.99 -24.46
N GLY A 743 11.27 25.59 -23.32
CA GLY A 743 9.89 25.83 -22.89
C GLY A 743 9.20 24.64 -22.23
N LEU A 744 9.87 23.50 -22.11
CA LEU A 744 9.26 22.27 -21.56
C LEU A 744 8.66 22.48 -20.15
N PHE A 745 9.30 23.25 -19.29
CA PHE A 745 8.88 23.47 -17.89
C PHE A 745 8.15 24.80 -17.65
N THR A 746 7.81 25.55 -18.71
CA THR A 746 7.05 26.82 -18.60
C THR A 746 5.72 26.63 -17.88
N TRP A 747 5.05 25.49 -18.13
CA TRP A 747 3.78 25.17 -17.47
C TRP A 747 3.90 25.08 -15.94
N ILE A 748 5.05 24.63 -15.41
CA ILE A 748 5.32 24.56 -13.96
C ILE A 748 5.41 25.97 -13.40
N PHE A 749 6.17 26.86 -14.07
CA PHE A 749 6.25 28.27 -13.72
C PHE A 749 4.86 28.93 -13.72
N ASP A 750 4.11 28.76 -14.80
CA ASP A 750 2.76 29.33 -14.95
C ASP A 750 1.80 28.81 -13.87
N SER A 751 1.86 27.49 -13.57
CA SER A 751 1.06 26.88 -12.52
C SER A 751 1.41 27.42 -11.14
N LEU A 752 2.70 27.50 -10.80
CA LEU A 752 3.17 27.97 -9.50
C LEU A 752 2.88 29.47 -9.29
N VAL A 753 3.11 30.32 -10.27
CA VAL A 753 2.87 31.76 -10.14
C VAL A 753 1.39 32.12 -10.28
N GLY A 754 0.63 31.32 -11.06
CA GLY A 754 -0.77 31.57 -11.37
C GLY A 754 -1.75 31.06 -10.33
N HIS A 755 -1.50 29.88 -9.78
CA HIS A 755 -2.49 29.19 -8.94
C HIS A 755 -1.90 28.51 -7.70
N ASP A 756 -0.76 27.83 -7.82
CA ASP A 756 -0.07 27.08 -6.78
C ASP A 756 -1.00 26.28 -5.83
N GLU A 757 -1.78 25.38 -6.39
CA GLU A 757 -2.80 24.55 -5.68
C GLU A 757 -2.28 23.93 -4.37
N TYR A 758 -0.98 23.57 -4.34
CA TYR A 758 -0.35 22.84 -3.23
C TYR A 758 0.55 23.70 -2.35
N PHE A 759 0.47 25.03 -2.43
CA PHE A 759 1.17 26.00 -1.54
C PHE A 759 2.70 25.84 -1.54
N HIS A 760 3.29 25.52 -2.69
CA HIS A 760 4.74 25.36 -2.81
C HIS A 760 5.47 26.66 -2.46
N LEU A 761 5.01 27.80 -3.02
CA LEU A 761 5.70 29.09 -2.87
C LEU A 761 5.54 29.66 -1.46
N ALA A 762 4.44 29.36 -0.76
CA ALA A 762 4.25 29.76 0.63
C ALA A 762 5.20 29.01 1.58
N ASP A 763 5.41 27.71 1.33
CA ASP A 763 6.23 26.86 2.19
C ASP A 763 7.72 26.86 1.82
N LEU A 764 8.09 27.20 0.58
CA LEU A 764 9.48 27.15 0.11
C LEU A 764 10.46 27.93 1.01
N PRO A 765 10.19 29.16 1.47
CA PRO A 765 11.13 29.87 2.33
C PRO A 765 11.43 29.17 3.66
N SER A 766 10.41 28.65 4.33
CA SER A 766 10.58 27.89 5.59
C SER A 766 11.25 26.54 5.35
N TYR A 767 10.98 25.90 4.23
CA TYR A 767 11.64 24.65 3.84
C TYR A 767 13.13 24.86 3.61
N LEU A 768 13.54 25.89 2.86
CA LEU A 768 14.94 26.25 2.64
C LEU A 768 15.68 26.51 3.97
N ALA A 769 15.09 27.31 4.88
CA ALA A 769 15.67 27.57 6.18
C ALA A 769 15.83 26.29 7.04
N THR A 770 14.88 25.36 6.93
CA THR A 770 14.95 24.09 7.65
C THR A 770 16.01 23.16 7.05
N GLN A 771 16.20 23.17 5.74
CA GLN A 771 17.26 22.43 5.05
C GLN A 771 18.68 22.94 5.42
N GLU A 772 18.83 24.26 5.62
CA GLU A 772 20.07 24.85 6.16
C GLU A 772 20.36 24.37 7.59
N LEU A 773 19.33 24.25 8.44
CA LEU A 773 19.47 23.69 9.80
C LEU A 773 19.92 22.21 9.72
N VAL A 774 19.31 21.41 8.86
CA VAL A 774 19.71 20.01 8.61
C VAL A 774 21.19 19.93 8.24
N SER A 775 21.66 20.76 7.32
CA SER A 775 23.07 20.80 6.90
C SER A 775 24.02 21.12 8.05
N ARG A 776 23.68 22.11 8.90
CA ARG A 776 24.48 22.47 10.06
C ARG A 776 24.55 21.39 11.14
N GLU A 777 23.43 20.70 11.38
CA GLU A 777 23.39 19.64 12.39
C GLU A 777 24.04 18.33 11.91
N PHE A 778 23.99 18.04 10.63
CA PHE A 778 24.68 16.87 10.06
C PHE A 778 26.21 16.97 10.25
N GLN A 779 26.77 18.16 10.29
CA GLN A 779 28.20 18.39 10.60
C GLN A 779 28.56 18.06 12.07
N GLN A 780 27.58 17.74 12.91
CA GLN A 780 27.74 17.37 14.30
C GLN A 780 27.41 15.88 14.49
N PRO A 781 28.32 14.95 14.20
CA PRO A 781 28.03 13.53 14.09
C PRO A 781 27.49 12.89 15.36
N THR A 782 27.87 13.39 16.54
CA THR A 782 27.35 12.93 17.84
C THR A 782 25.89 13.35 18.02
N LEU A 783 25.56 14.62 17.73
CA LEU A 783 24.18 15.12 17.79
C LEU A 783 23.28 14.36 16.79
N TRP A 784 23.76 14.18 15.54
CA TRP A 784 23.01 13.46 14.51
C TRP A 784 22.74 12.02 14.93
N ALA A 785 23.76 11.31 15.45
CA ALA A 785 23.61 9.94 15.93
C ALA A 785 22.64 9.85 17.11
N HIS A 786 22.72 10.78 18.08
CA HIS A 786 21.79 10.88 19.20
C HIS A 786 20.34 10.97 18.69
N LYS A 787 20.04 11.96 17.83
CA LYS A 787 18.69 12.14 17.25
C LYS A 787 18.22 10.89 16.49
N ALA A 788 19.09 10.26 15.70
CA ALA A 788 18.77 9.06 14.95
C ALA A 788 18.43 7.86 15.86
N ILE A 789 19.19 7.68 16.95
CA ILE A 789 18.95 6.61 17.93
C ILE A 789 17.63 6.86 18.68
N ILE A 790 17.33 8.11 19.07
CA ILE A 790 16.06 8.48 19.71
C ILE A 790 14.88 8.21 18.77
N ASN A 791 15.01 8.50 17.47
CA ASN A 791 13.97 8.13 16.50
C ASN A 791 13.72 6.62 16.51
N VAL A 792 14.78 5.78 16.45
CA VAL A 792 14.62 4.31 16.54
C VAL A 792 14.01 3.89 17.87
N ALA A 793 14.42 4.49 18.97
CA ALA A 793 13.93 4.14 20.32
C ALA A 793 12.43 4.39 20.49
N ARG A 794 11.90 5.43 19.87
CA ARG A 794 10.55 5.94 20.13
C ARG A 794 9.51 5.61 19.06
N VAL A 795 9.82 4.68 18.13
CA VAL A 795 8.87 4.26 17.08
C VAL A 795 7.90 3.15 17.50
N GLY A 796 7.86 2.75 18.77
CA GLY A 796 7.02 1.65 19.27
C GLY A 796 5.54 1.78 18.85
N GLN A 797 5.00 2.99 18.93
CA GLN A 797 3.64 3.32 18.53
C GLN A 797 3.32 3.00 17.05
N PHE A 798 4.33 2.92 16.18
CA PHE A 798 4.14 2.72 14.73
C PHE A 798 4.35 1.26 14.29
N SER A 799 4.20 0.29 15.22
CA SER A 799 4.08 -1.13 14.92
C SER A 799 2.72 -1.46 14.33
N SER A 800 2.68 -2.26 13.23
CA SER A 800 1.42 -2.82 12.75
C SER A 800 0.79 -3.83 13.72
N ASP A 801 1.60 -4.42 14.62
CA ASP A 801 1.08 -5.31 15.69
C ASP A 801 0.17 -4.51 16.64
N ARG A 802 0.61 -3.31 17.09
CA ARG A 802 -0.21 -2.41 17.90
C ARG A 802 -1.50 -2.02 17.14
N THR A 803 -1.38 -1.63 15.86
CA THR A 803 -2.54 -1.25 15.05
C THR A 803 -3.55 -2.39 14.96
N VAL A 804 -3.09 -3.62 14.66
CA VAL A 804 -3.94 -4.82 14.56
C VAL A 804 -4.61 -5.13 15.90
N LEU A 805 -3.89 -5.01 17.02
CA LEU A 805 -4.47 -5.21 18.36
C LEU A 805 -5.61 -4.22 18.65
N GLU A 806 -5.45 -2.94 18.29
CA GLU A 806 -6.51 -1.93 18.43
C GLU A 806 -7.73 -2.24 17.55
N TYR A 807 -7.52 -2.64 16.30
CA TYR A 807 -8.62 -3.10 15.44
C TYR A 807 -9.30 -4.35 15.99
N ALA A 808 -8.51 -5.32 16.48
CA ALA A 808 -9.03 -6.58 17.03
C ALA A 808 -9.91 -6.33 18.26
N GLN A 809 -9.49 -5.42 19.13
CA GLN A 809 -10.22 -5.08 20.35
C GLN A 809 -11.48 -4.23 20.07
N ASP A 810 -11.37 -3.20 19.23
CA ASP A 810 -12.39 -2.15 19.15
C ASP A 810 -13.38 -2.36 17.98
N ILE A 811 -12.99 -3.14 16.94
CA ILE A 811 -13.76 -3.24 15.69
C ILE A 811 -14.09 -4.70 15.35
N TRP A 812 -13.05 -5.55 15.29
CA TRP A 812 -13.23 -6.93 14.81
C TRP A 812 -13.69 -7.90 15.89
N GLU A 813 -13.38 -7.61 17.14
CA GLU A 813 -13.67 -8.49 18.30
C GLU A 813 -13.12 -9.91 18.07
N ILE A 814 -11.87 -10.01 17.63
CA ILE A 814 -11.14 -11.28 17.41
C ILE A 814 -10.03 -11.46 18.44
N GLU A 815 -9.73 -12.71 18.77
CA GLU A 815 -8.71 -13.07 19.74
C GLU A 815 -7.67 -14.00 19.13
N SER A 816 -6.52 -14.15 19.79
CA SER A 816 -5.48 -15.13 19.47
C SER A 816 -5.98 -16.55 19.80
N VAL A 817 -5.71 -17.54 18.93
CA VAL A 817 -6.15 -18.93 19.06
C VAL A 817 -4.97 -19.91 19.06
#